data_80ec3c95c0ed110bdce5e6cf99e8c8fb
#
_entry.id   80ec3c95c0ed110bdce5e6cf99e8c8fb
#
_cell.length_a   1.000
_cell.length_b   1.000
_cell.length_c   1.000
_cell.angle_alpha   90.00
_cell.angle_beta   90.00
_cell.angle_gamma   90.00
#
_symmetry.space_group_name_H-M   'P 1'
#
loop_
_entity.id
_entity.type
_entity.pdbx_description
1 polymer ?
#
loop_
_entity_poly.entity_id
_entity_poly.type
_entity_poly.pdbx_seq_one_letter_code
_entity_poly.pdbx_strand_id
1 'polypeptide(L)'
;MRYLVTAALFALLLLPGRSSGVERSRYFLRLQDTLLRAQDSLVAKTADSLAVNDTVPALDSAAQAALADSLRRQHVYDSLDHIFWTQIDTTTLPCFDSLSVAWADSIAQFLPDTHDIKRLVRKMRKEERDSLKAAKPRVMETWVLPDSMYFRRILVWTSDKKFNEPTLGGLDTTANSNYNEYPMYKKDVGASYLGPVGSATQYFNYFKREEVPDAPMFTPYIGDSYTDENIPQYNTKTPYTELAYWGTPFANKKSEESNLKLISTQNITPSFNFTLGYQRLGSRGMLTNEDTDHRTTMIIGNYMGKRYFANFGTIRQRIVRNENGGVQDAFWIRDTSVEAKSIEVNLTSASNTYKRRQWFIHQTLAVPMNFFRKDRDSLALGEGTMAHLGHSGEFTTYSKVYADAIGTDDTFGRAFYHNQFYLDQTTSSDELMVRNFENRFFIKLQPFAPDAILAKINAGIGYQILATYSFQPLDYLTGRRYDTQHNLYVYGGASGQLKKYLAWDADADYYYAGYKMFDFDINGKLRLSVYPFDGGIHLTGKVHTGLQTPHPFEQQLYMNHHQWKNDFSKVSKSTLEAELSIPKWRLDAAFGYALVTNMLYYDTLAVIRQHDAPVNVMSVSLHKDFTLWRLHFDNRVLLQLSSAPEVLPLPKAAVNLRWYFDLDVVKDVMNVQIGVNAVANTRWYAPAFSPDIGQFHLQTSEKYGNIPYCDIFANVQWKRASIFLKYTNAFYDSWDRPQYFSAYHYIKPVSGIKFGIHWPFYTW
;
A
#
# COMPACT_ATOMS: atom_id res chain seq x y z
N MET A 1 -9.63 -14.54 28.87
CA MET A 1 -8.87 -13.56 29.63
C MET A 1 -8.02 -12.63 28.75
N ARG A 2 -7.19 -13.13 27.82
CA ARG A 2 -6.42 -12.27 26.85
C ARG A 2 -7.30 -11.33 26.01
N TYR A 3 -8.49 -11.74 25.62
CA TYR A 3 -9.43 -10.96 24.80
C TYR A 3 -10.11 -9.78 25.53
N LEU A 4 -10.25 -9.87 26.84
CA LEU A 4 -10.80 -8.78 27.68
C LEU A 4 -9.80 -7.63 27.87
N VAL A 5 -8.51 -7.93 27.92
CA VAL A 5 -7.44 -6.93 28.06
C VAL A 5 -7.28 -6.13 26.76
N THR A 6 -7.41 -6.80 25.62
CA THR A 6 -7.36 -6.12 24.30
C THR A 6 -8.58 -5.23 24.06
N ALA A 7 -9.76 -5.66 24.50
CA ALA A 7 -10.98 -4.85 24.39
C ALA A 7 -10.95 -3.62 25.32
N ALA A 8 -10.36 -3.75 26.49
CA ALA A 8 -10.20 -2.65 27.44
C ALA A 8 -9.17 -1.62 26.96
N LEU A 9 -8.09 -2.05 26.29
CA LEU A 9 -7.13 -1.17 25.65
C LEU A 9 -7.76 -0.40 24.45
N PHE A 10 -8.69 -1.02 23.76
CA PHE A 10 -9.41 -0.42 22.63
C PHE A 10 -10.44 0.63 23.08
N ALA A 11 -11.11 0.39 24.19
CA ALA A 11 -12.06 1.34 24.78
C ALA A 11 -11.36 2.61 25.30
N LEU A 12 -10.11 2.50 25.75
CA LEU A 12 -9.29 3.63 26.22
C LEU A 12 -8.78 4.56 25.09
N LEU A 13 -8.67 4.02 23.87
CA LEU A 13 -8.25 4.79 22.69
C LEU A 13 -9.40 5.60 22.04
N LEU A 14 -10.65 5.28 22.37
CA LEU A 14 -11.83 5.89 21.77
C LEU A 14 -12.45 7.03 22.61
N LEU A 15 -11.92 7.33 23.80
CA LEU A 15 -12.39 8.44 24.63
C LEU A 15 -11.80 9.77 24.13
N PRO A 16 -12.63 10.78 23.86
CA PRO A 16 -12.16 12.10 23.43
C PRO A 16 -11.35 12.75 24.56
N GLY A 17 -10.19 13.27 24.18
CA GLY A 17 -9.19 13.77 25.12
C GLY A 17 -9.66 14.88 26.05
N ARG A 18 -9.33 14.70 27.29
CA ARG A 18 -8.90 15.64 28.34
C ARG A 18 -8.99 14.93 29.69
N SER A 19 -8.01 14.07 29.99
CA SER A 19 -7.72 13.72 31.37
C SER A 19 -6.20 13.54 31.54
N SER A 20 -5.68 14.06 32.62
CA SER A 20 -4.27 14.02 32.96
C SER A 20 -3.77 12.57 33.14
N GLY A 21 -2.49 12.30 32.77
CA GLY A 21 -1.88 10.95 32.83
C GLY A 21 -1.93 10.26 34.20
N VAL A 22 -2.15 11.01 35.28
CA VAL A 22 -2.26 10.49 36.65
C VAL A 22 -3.59 9.75 36.89
N GLU A 23 -4.71 10.19 36.31
CA GLU A 23 -6.00 9.50 36.46
C GLU A 23 -6.05 8.19 35.67
N ARG A 24 -5.40 8.11 34.51
CA ARG A 24 -5.30 6.86 33.72
C ARG A 24 -4.52 5.77 34.45
N SER A 25 -3.46 6.16 35.14
CA SER A 25 -2.65 5.21 35.94
C SER A 25 -3.44 4.64 37.12
N ARG A 26 -4.27 5.46 37.80
CA ARG A 26 -5.13 5.01 38.92
C ARG A 26 -6.25 4.06 38.48
N TYR A 27 -6.78 4.26 37.25
CA TYR A 27 -7.81 3.38 36.70
C TYR A 27 -7.22 2.00 36.34
N PHE A 28 -6.01 2.00 35.82
CA PHE A 28 -5.29 0.77 35.44
C PHE A 28 -4.93 -0.07 36.68
N LEU A 29 -4.47 0.56 37.75
CA LEU A 29 -4.19 -0.12 39.03
C LEU A 29 -5.45 -0.66 39.67
N ARG A 30 -6.57 0.05 39.62
CA ARG A 30 -7.85 -0.47 40.15
C ARG A 30 -8.41 -1.66 39.37
N LEU A 31 -8.23 -1.70 38.05
CA LEU A 31 -8.63 -2.84 37.21
C LEU A 31 -7.77 -4.08 37.51
N GLN A 32 -6.48 -3.88 37.72
CA GLN A 32 -5.54 -4.94 38.06
C GLN A 32 -5.84 -5.54 39.45
N ASP A 33 -6.15 -4.70 40.43
CA ASP A 33 -6.58 -5.14 41.77
C ASP A 33 -7.92 -5.90 41.77
N THR A 34 -8.86 -5.47 40.90
CA THR A 34 -10.15 -6.15 40.77
C THR A 34 -10.01 -7.53 40.13
N LEU A 35 -9.11 -7.67 39.18
CA LEU A 35 -8.79 -8.95 38.51
C LEU A 35 -8.03 -9.90 39.42
N LEU A 36 -7.10 -9.40 40.25
CA LEU A 36 -6.40 -10.18 41.25
C LEU A 36 -7.35 -10.68 42.32
N ARG A 37 -8.25 -9.83 42.84
CA ARG A 37 -9.28 -10.24 43.80
C ARG A 37 -10.28 -11.29 43.28
N ALA A 38 -10.61 -11.20 41.96
CA ALA A 38 -11.45 -12.21 41.32
C ALA A 38 -10.71 -13.54 41.17
N GLN A 39 -9.41 -13.55 40.98
CA GLN A 39 -8.57 -14.73 40.88
C GLN A 39 -8.41 -15.37 42.25
N ASP A 40 -8.18 -14.59 43.32
CA ASP A 40 -8.09 -15.05 44.68
C ASP A 40 -9.42 -15.62 45.20
N SER A 41 -10.57 -15.04 44.80
CA SER A 41 -11.89 -15.55 45.15
C SER A 41 -12.24 -16.88 44.47
N LEU A 42 -11.68 -17.15 43.32
CA LEU A 42 -11.82 -18.42 42.60
C LEU A 42 -10.93 -19.51 43.23
N VAL A 43 -9.72 -19.15 43.65
CA VAL A 43 -8.80 -20.06 44.37
C VAL A 43 -9.34 -20.37 45.75
N ALA A 44 -9.91 -19.40 46.51
CA ALA A 44 -10.55 -19.63 47.81
C ALA A 44 -11.78 -20.54 47.70
N LYS A 45 -12.61 -20.39 46.66
CA LYS A 45 -13.77 -21.28 46.44
C LYS A 45 -13.37 -22.71 46.07
N THR A 46 -12.23 -22.93 45.44
CA THR A 46 -11.70 -24.27 45.17
C THR A 46 -11.02 -24.88 46.41
N ALA A 47 -10.43 -24.04 47.26
CA ALA A 47 -9.86 -24.52 48.56
C ALA A 47 -10.93 -24.90 49.57
N ASP A 48 -12.02 -24.13 49.68
CA ASP A 48 -13.15 -24.45 50.57
C ASP A 48 -13.91 -25.73 50.15
N SER A 49 -13.82 -26.14 48.88
CA SER A 49 -14.44 -27.41 48.44
C SER A 49 -13.58 -28.65 48.76
N LEU A 50 -12.35 -28.47 49.25
CA LEU A 50 -11.42 -29.55 49.61
C LEU A 50 -11.29 -29.76 51.14
N ALA A 51 -11.90 -28.90 51.96
CA ALA A 51 -11.92 -29.05 53.40
C ALA A 51 -13.26 -29.65 53.87
N VAL A 52 -13.44 -30.94 53.64
CA VAL A 52 -14.54 -31.71 54.30
C VAL A 52 -13.98 -32.81 55.15
N ASN A 53 -14.00 -32.54 56.42
CA ASN A 53 -14.14 -33.42 57.58
C ASN A 53 -13.79 -34.91 57.46
N ASP A 54 -12.77 -35.29 58.21
CA ASP A 54 -12.53 -36.64 58.73
C ASP A 54 -13.65 -37.10 59.64
N THR A 55 -14.68 -37.69 59.07
CA THR A 55 -15.49 -38.76 59.71
C THR A 55 -16.13 -39.56 58.60
N VAL A 56 -15.41 -40.60 58.17
CA VAL A 56 -15.92 -41.55 57.18
C VAL A 56 -16.82 -42.55 57.90
N PRO A 57 -18.14 -42.55 57.68
CA PRO A 57 -18.98 -43.72 58.02
C PRO A 57 -18.57 -44.85 57.08
N ALA A 58 -18.50 -46.08 57.57
CA ALA A 58 -18.22 -47.25 56.73
C ALA A 58 -19.18 -47.28 55.53
N LEU A 59 -18.63 -47.05 54.34
CA LEU A 59 -19.36 -47.08 53.06
C LEU A 59 -19.94 -48.45 52.82
N ASP A 60 -21.25 -48.51 52.58
CA ASP A 60 -21.98 -49.73 52.17
C ASP A 60 -21.31 -50.32 50.89
N SER A 61 -21.34 -51.61 50.70
CA SER A 61 -20.65 -52.30 49.59
C SER A 61 -21.00 -51.75 48.17
N ALA A 62 -22.22 -51.25 48.05
CA ALA A 62 -22.68 -50.60 46.81
C ALA A 62 -22.02 -49.25 46.61
N ALA A 63 -21.75 -48.48 47.67
CA ALA A 63 -21.08 -47.19 47.58
C ALA A 63 -19.57 -47.34 47.32
N GLN A 64 -18.95 -48.41 47.89
CA GLN A 64 -17.57 -48.77 47.62
C GLN A 64 -17.38 -49.21 46.13
N ALA A 65 -18.32 -49.97 45.57
CA ALA A 65 -18.32 -50.35 44.14
C ALA A 65 -18.50 -49.16 43.23
N ALA A 66 -19.39 -48.22 43.62
CA ALA A 66 -19.59 -46.99 42.87
C ALA A 66 -18.37 -46.05 42.87
N LEU A 67 -17.67 -45.96 44.03
CA LEU A 67 -16.43 -45.19 44.16
C LEU A 67 -15.29 -45.83 43.34
N ALA A 68 -15.14 -47.16 43.42
CA ALA A 68 -14.15 -47.91 42.65
C ALA A 68 -14.42 -47.79 41.15
N ASP A 69 -15.67 -47.78 40.69
CA ASP A 69 -16.07 -47.60 39.30
C ASP A 69 -15.82 -46.15 38.85
N SER A 70 -16.05 -45.16 39.71
CA SER A 70 -15.75 -43.76 39.43
C SER A 70 -14.25 -43.49 39.30
N LEU A 71 -13.42 -44.06 40.21
CA LEU A 71 -11.95 -43.95 40.13
C LEU A 71 -11.38 -44.69 38.90
N ARG A 72 -11.96 -45.84 38.54
CA ARG A 72 -11.59 -46.58 37.34
C ARG A 72 -11.91 -45.77 36.06
N ARG A 73 -13.04 -45.10 36.06
CA ARG A 73 -13.42 -44.17 34.97
C ARG A 73 -12.47 -42.99 34.87
N GLN A 74 -12.11 -42.39 36.00
CA GLN A 74 -11.16 -41.28 36.03
C GLN A 74 -9.80 -41.70 35.48
N HIS A 75 -9.32 -42.90 35.88
CA HIS A 75 -8.06 -43.44 35.37
C HIS A 75 -8.10 -43.74 33.85
N VAL A 76 -9.25 -44.14 33.32
CA VAL A 76 -9.44 -44.33 31.88
C VAL A 76 -9.46 -42.97 31.15
N TYR A 77 -10.08 -41.94 31.74
CA TYR A 77 -10.05 -40.58 31.21
C TYR A 77 -8.63 -40.01 31.17
N ASP A 78 -7.91 -40.11 32.28
CA ASP A 78 -6.55 -39.61 32.39
C ASP A 78 -5.61 -40.36 31.43
N SER A 79 -5.83 -41.66 31.23
CA SER A 79 -5.07 -42.48 30.27
C SER A 79 -5.41 -42.12 28.82
N LEU A 80 -6.68 -41.86 28.51
CA LEU A 80 -7.12 -41.44 27.18
C LEU A 80 -6.62 -40.04 26.89
N ASP A 81 -6.65 -39.13 27.83
CA ASP A 81 -6.15 -37.79 27.72
C ASP A 81 -4.61 -37.79 27.55
N HIS A 82 -3.91 -38.62 28.34
CA HIS A 82 -2.46 -38.77 28.21
C HIS A 82 -2.05 -39.38 26.87
N ILE A 83 -2.74 -40.42 26.36
CA ILE A 83 -2.49 -41.03 25.06
C ILE A 83 -2.80 -40.02 23.96
N PHE A 84 -3.89 -39.27 24.06
CA PHE A 84 -4.26 -38.23 23.12
C PHE A 84 -3.18 -37.16 23.02
N TRP A 85 -2.64 -36.67 24.13
CA TRP A 85 -1.62 -35.62 24.14
C TRP A 85 -0.18 -36.09 23.93
N THR A 86 0.16 -37.34 24.22
CA THR A 86 1.53 -37.88 24.02
C THR A 86 1.79 -38.49 22.68
N GLN A 87 0.76 -38.90 21.92
CA GLN A 87 0.90 -39.50 20.59
C GLN A 87 0.67 -38.51 19.43
N ILE A 88 0.28 -37.27 19.73
CA ILE A 88 0.14 -36.25 18.73
C ILE A 88 1.49 -35.64 18.42
N ASP A 89 2.16 -36.15 17.40
CA ASP A 89 3.20 -35.42 16.70
C ASP A 89 2.54 -34.32 15.88
N THR A 90 2.63 -33.07 16.35
CA THR A 90 2.01 -31.89 15.74
C THR A 90 2.58 -31.54 14.38
N THR A 91 3.51 -32.34 13.86
CA THR A 91 4.21 -32.11 12.57
C THR A 91 3.64 -32.93 11.41
N THR A 92 2.76 -33.89 11.66
CA THR A 92 2.24 -34.78 10.61
C THR A 92 0.71 -34.92 10.60
N LEU A 93 0.02 -33.81 10.35
CA LEU A 93 -1.45 -33.82 10.26
C LEU A 93 -1.93 -33.93 8.81
N PRO A 94 -2.51 -35.03 8.34
CA PRO A 94 -3.94 -35.04 8.03
C PRO A 94 -4.70 -36.33 8.35
N CYS A 95 -4.06 -37.39 8.83
CA CYS A 95 -4.73 -38.67 9.05
C CYS A 95 -5.11 -38.96 10.50
N PHE A 96 -4.83 -38.04 11.43
CA PHE A 96 -4.92 -38.34 12.84
C PHE A 96 -6.35 -38.30 13.40
N ASP A 97 -7.21 -37.42 12.86
CA ASP A 97 -8.52 -37.16 13.44
C ASP A 97 -9.54 -38.29 13.22
N SER A 98 -9.44 -39.02 12.11
CA SER A 98 -10.36 -40.12 11.83
C SER A 98 -10.06 -41.40 12.64
N LEU A 99 -8.78 -41.63 12.94
CA LEU A 99 -8.36 -42.81 13.74
C LEU A 99 -8.69 -42.61 15.23
N SER A 100 -8.57 -41.40 15.76
CA SER A 100 -8.87 -41.10 17.16
C SER A 100 -10.38 -41.20 17.47
N VAL A 101 -11.24 -40.79 16.54
CA VAL A 101 -12.70 -40.88 16.67
C VAL A 101 -13.16 -42.35 16.53
N ALA A 102 -12.65 -43.07 15.53
CA ALA A 102 -12.97 -44.50 15.37
C ALA A 102 -12.48 -45.33 16.54
N TRP A 103 -11.36 -44.97 17.15
CA TRP A 103 -10.84 -45.64 18.35
C TRP A 103 -11.65 -45.31 19.61
N ALA A 104 -12.05 -44.05 19.79
CA ALA A 104 -12.92 -43.61 20.86
C ALA A 104 -14.32 -44.25 20.76
N ASP A 105 -14.87 -44.36 19.56
CA ASP A 105 -16.14 -45.07 19.31
C ASP A 105 -16.04 -46.58 19.60
N SER A 106 -14.92 -47.23 19.26
CA SER A 106 -14.70 -48.63 19.57
C SER A 106 -14.55 -48.90 21.10
N ILE A 107 -13.88 -48.01 21.81
CA ILE A 107 -13.78 -48.13 23.27
C ILE A 107 -15.12 -47.82 23.94
N ALA A 108 -15.89 -46.86 23.44
CA ALA A 108 -17.21 -46.52 23.95
C ALA A 108 -18.21 -47.69 23.87
N GLN A 109 -17.99 -48.66 22.97
CA GLN A 109 -18.79 -49.90 22.87
C GLN A 109 -18.54 -50.89 24.00
N PHE A 110 -17.36 -50.86 24.64
CA PHE A 110 -16.95 -51.76 25.68
C PHE A 110 -17.10 -51.19 27.10
N LEU A 111 -17.44 -49.92 27.25
CA LEU A 111 -17.63 -49.27 28.51
C LEU A 111 -19.12 -49.07 28.82
N PRO A 112 -19.53 -49.21 30.12
CA PRO A 112 -20.92 -48.95 30.48
C PRO A 112 -21.32 -47.52 30.13
N ASP A 113 -22.58 -47.38 29.72
CA ASP A 113 -23.16 -46.18 29.15
C ASP A 113 -23.20 -45.02 30.16
N THR A 114 -22.07 -44.30 30.27
CA THR A 114 -21.94 -43.21 31.22
C THR A 114 -22.06 -41.86 30.50
N HIS A 115 -22.72 -40.93 31.17
CA HIS A 115 -22.99 -39.59 30.66
C HIS A 115 -21.71 -38.83 30.24
N ASP A 116 -20.60 -39.10 30.87
CA ASP A 116 -19.33 -38.42 30.66
C ASP A 116 -18.58 -38.92 29.44
N ILE A 117 -18.66 -40.22 29.14
CA ILE A 117 -18.09 -40.77 27.88
C ILE A 117 -18.84 -40.24 26.68
N LYS A 118 -20.16 -40.16 26.73
CA LYS A 118 -20.98 -39.52 25.68
C LYS A 118 -20.62 -38.05 25.50
N ARG A 119 -20.28 -37.35 26.57
CA ARG A 119 -19.85 -35.97 26.55
C ARG A 119 -18.46 -35.81 25.87
N LEU A 120 -17.52 -36.70 26.20
CA LEU A 120 -16.18 -36.74 25.62
C LEU A 120 -16.24 -37.01 24.09
N VAL A 121 -16.98 -38.07 23.71
CA VAL A 121 -17.17 -38.41 22.29
C VAL A 121 -17.85 -37.24 21.52
N ARG A 122 -18.83 -36.57 22.13
CA ARG A 122 -19.43 -35.37 21.52
C ARG A 122 -18.42 -34.23 21.40
N LYS A 123 -17.52 -34.04 22.36
CA LYS A 123 -16.47 -33.01 22.29
C LYS A 123 -15.49 -33.34 21.17
N MET A 124 -15.00 -34.56 21.11
CA MET A 124 -14.09 -35.02 20.04
C MET A 124 -14.72 -34.89 18.63
N ARG A 125 -15.97 -35.33 18.44
CA ARG A 125 -16.71 -35.14 17.18
C ARG A 125 -16.98 -33.69 16.84
N LYS A 126 -17.06 -32.80 17.84
CA LYS A 126 -17.16 -31.35 17.59
C LYS A 126 -15.83 -30.78 17.14
N GLU A 127 -14.74 -31.17 17.81
CA GLU A 127 -13.38 -30.72 17.46
C GLU A 127 -12.97 -31.23 16.07
N GLU A 128 -13.28 -32.51 15.75
CA GLU A 128 -13.09 -33.05 14.39
C GLU A 128 -13.90 -32.27 13.35
N ARG A 129 -15.18 -31.97 13.58
CA ARG A 129 -15.99 -31.15 12.68
C ARG A 129 -15.46 -29.75 12.53
N ASP A 130 -14.93 -29.16 13.61
CA ASP A 130 -14.37 -27.82 13.58
C ASP A 130 -13.00 -27.83 12.87
N SER A 131 -12.21 -28.89 13.02
CA SER A 131 -10.97 -29.13 12.26
C SER A 131 -11.26 -29.34 10.77
N LEU A 132 -12.20 -30.21 10.41
CA LEU A 132 -12.65 -30.40 9.03
C LEU A 132 -13.24 -29.13 8.43
N LYS A 133 -13.91 -28.30 9.23
CA LYS A 133 -14.38 -26.98 8.77
C LYS A 133 -13.23 -26.01 8.56
N ALA A 134 -12.21 -26.05 9.42
CA ALA A 134 -11.01 -25.24 9.28
C ALA A 134 -10.14 -25.68 8.10
N ALA A 135 -10.10 -26.98 7.80
CA ALA A 135 -9.37 -27.55 6.67
C ALA A 135 -10.02 -27.29 5.30
N LYS A 136 -11.31 -26.86 5.24
CA LYS A 136 -11.91 -26.51 3.95
C LYS A 136 -11.28 -25.24 3.38
N PRO A 137 -10.83 -25.26 2.11
CA PRO A 137 -10.19 -24.12 1.52
C PRO A 137 -11.13 -22.89 1.51
N ARG A 138 -10.57 -21.73 1.75
CA ARG A 138 -11.25 -20.44 1.66
C ARG A 138 -11.31 -19.99 0.21
N VAL A 139 -12.18 -19.02 -0.10
CA VAL A 139 -12.34 -18.55 -1.49
C VAL A 139 -11.01 -18.14 -2.11
N MET A 140 -10.17 -17.44 -1.35
CA MET A 140 -8.86 -17.01 -1.83
C MET A 140 -7.89 -18.18 -2.02
N GLU A 141 -7.94 -19.17 -1.13
CA GLU A 141 -7.07 -20.37 -1.19
C GLU A 141 -7.38 -21.21 -2.42
N THR A 142 -8.65 -21.30 -2.83
CA THR A 142 -9.06 -22.02 -4.06
C THR A 142 -8.63 -21.32 -5.35
N TRP A 143 -8.34 -20.01 -5.31
CA TRP A 143 -8.11 -19.24 -6.54
C TRP A 143 -6.67 -18.82 -6.75
N VAL A 144 -5.96 -18.56 -5.67
CA VAL A 144 -4.70 -17.81 -5.72
C VAL A 144 -3.57 -18.56 -5.04
N LEU A 145 -3.87 -19.34 -4.01
CA LEU A 145 -2.85 -20.02 -3.21
C LEU A 145 -2.51 -21.40 -3.79
N PRO A 146 -1.26 -21.64 -4.20
CA PRO A 146 -0.73 -22.97 -4.33
C PRO A 146 -0.80 -23.70 -2.97
N ASP A 147 -0.99 -25.01 -2.99
CA ASP A 147 -1.05 -25.84 -1.78
C ASP A 147 0.13 -25.63 -0.83
N SER A 148 1.32 -25.32 -1.37
CA SER A 148 2.52 -24.99 -0.61
C SER A 148 2.42 -23.71 0.25
N MET A 149 1.46 -22.83 -0.02
CA MET A 149 1.27 -21.57 0.72
C MET A 149 0.19 -21.68 1.81
N TYR A 150 -0.60 -22.74 1.82
CA TYR A 150 -1.67 -22.97 2.78
C TYR A 150 -1.21 -22.87 4.25
N PHE A 151 0.02 -23.27 4.52
CA PHE A 151 0.60 -23.26 5.86
C PHE A 151 1.28 -21.95 6.27
N ARG A 152 1.32 -20.93 5.42
CA ARG A 152 1.92 -19.65 5.81
C ARG A 152 1.14 -19.00 6.93
N ARG A 153 1.85 -18.52 7.94
CA ARG A 153 1.26 -17.84 9.10
C ARG A 153 0.74 -16.44 8.80
N ILE A 154 1.32 -15.78 7.82
CA ILE A 154 0.93 -14.45 7.38
C ILE A 154 0.79 -14.49 5.87
N LEU A 155 -0.43 -14.22 5.40
CA LEU A 155 -0.74 -14.00 4.00
C LEU A 155 -0.90 -12.52 3.76
N VAL A 156 -0.32 -12.02 2.69
CA VAL A 156 -0.42 -10.63 2.24
C VAL A 156 -0.82 -10.62 0.78
N TRP A 157 -1.78 -9.77 0.43
CA TRP A 157 -2.20 -9.57 -0.95
C TRP A 157 -2.67 -8.14 -1.19
N THR A 158 -2.75 -7.75 -2.44
CA THR A 158 -3.48 -6.59 -2.92
C THR A 158 -4.64 -7.04 -3.79
N SER A 159 -5.66 -6.24 -3.98
CA SER A 159 -6.81 -6.60 -4.81
C SER A 159 -7.00 -5.57 -5.91
N ASP A 160 -7.19 -6.05 -7.14
CA ASP A 160 -7.65 -5.21 -8.24
C ASP A 160 -9.12 -4.77 -8.00
N LYS A 161 -9.43 -3.52 -8.29
CA LYS A 161 -10.78 -2.97 -8.11
C LYS A 161 -11.77 -3.36 -9.21
N LYS A 162 -11.31 -3.76 -10.39
CA LYS A 162 -12.17 -4.14 -11.51
C LYS A 162 -12.91 -5.46 -11.22
N PHE A 163 -12.15 -6.48 -10.83
CA PHE A 163 -12.69 -7.83 -10.65
C PHE A 163 -12.38 -8.44 -9.27
N ASN A 164 -11.87 -7.66 -8.33
CA ASN A 164 -11.44 -8.11 -7.00
C ASN A 164 -10.46 -9.29 -7.07
N GLU A 165 -9.57 -9.29 -8.08
CA GLU A 165 -8.55 -10.32 -8.21
C GLU A 165 -7.44 -10.08 -7.18
N PRO A 166 -7.20 -11.04 -6.28
CA PRO A 166 -6.13 -10.91 -5.32
C PRO A 166 -4.79 -11.24 -5.98
N THR A 167 -3.84 -10.33 -5.81
CA THR A 167 -2.43 -10.56 -6.18
C THR A 167 -1.62 -10.79 -4.93
N LEU A 168 -1.01 -11.98 -4.81
CA LEU A 168 -0.21 -12.33 -3.65
C LEU A 168 1.04 -11.48 -3.57
N GLY A 169 1.26 -10.90 -2.40
CA GLY A 169 2.48 -10.23 -1.98
C GLY A 169 3.27 -11.04 -0.97
N GLY A 170 4.41 -10.54 -0.58
CA GLY A 170 5.23 -11.04 0.51
C GLY A 170 5.51 -9.95 1.53
N LEU A 171 5.83 -10.33 2.76
CA LEU A 171 6.44 -9.41 3.70
C LEU A 171 7.87 -9.13 3.21
N ASP A 172 8.22 -7.87 3.13
CA ASP A 172 9.62 -7.49 2.92
C ASP A 172 10.39 -7.74 4.22
N THR A 173 11.15 -8.81 4.23
CA THR A 173 12.01 -9.19 5.36
C THR A 173 13.47 -8.86 5.12
N THR A 174 13.80 -8.24 3.98
CA THR A 174 15.17 -7.93 3.61
C THR A 174 15.56 -6.53 4.07
N ALA A 175 16.80 -6.38 4.53
CA ALA A 175 17.36 -5.08 4.92
C ALA A 175 17.81 -4.22 3.73
N ASN A 176 17.75 -4.77 2.53
CA ASN A 176 18.48 -4.29 1.36
C ASN A 176 18.15 -2.87 0.88
N SER A 177 17.03 -2.28 1.28
CA SER A 177 16.67 -0.93 0.82
C SER A 177 16.03 -0.08 1.91
N ASN A 178 16.08 -0.53 3.17
CA ASN A 178 15.46 0.21 4.29
C ASN A 178 16.12 1.56 4.57
N TYR A 179 17.41 1.74 4.19
CA TYR A 179 18.10 3.02 4.27
C TYR A 179 17.59 4.06 3.26
N ASN A 180 16.83 3.64 2.25
CA ASN A 180 16.37 4.53 1.20
C ASN A 180 14.88 4.83 1.40
N GLU A 181 14.61 5.94 2.05
CA GLU A 181 13.28 6.40 2.43
C GLU A 181 12.49 7.04 1.28
N TYR A 182 13.17 7.40 0.18
CA TYR A 182 12.52 7.97 -1.01
C TYR A 182 12.03 6.86 -1.95
N PRO A 183 10.72 6.73 -2.18
CA PRO A 183 10.16 5.68 -3.04
C PRO A 183 10.73 5.63 -4.45
N MET A 184 11.01 6.80 -5.03
CA MET A 184 11.60 6.90 -6.38
C MET A 184 13.00 6.28 -6.48
N TYR A 185 13.77 6.25 -5.40
CA TYR A 185 15.09 5.62 -5.39
C TYR A 185 15.02 4.12 -5.07
N LYS A 186 14.00 3.68 -4.34
CA LYS A 186 13.76 2.26 -4.10
C LYS A 186 13.31 1.53 -5.36
N LYS A 187 12.41 2.17 -6.11
CA LYS A 187 11.68 1.52 -7.22
C LYS A 187 12.29 1.81 -8.59
N ASP A 188 12.98 2.97 -8.76
CA ASP A 188 13.42 3.43 -10.07
C ASP A 188 14.74 4.24 -9.97
N VAL A 189 15.09 4.93 -11.04
CA VAL A 189 16.32 5.72 -11.19
C VAL A 189 16.23 7.10 -10.55
N GLY A 190 15.03 7.62 -10.26
CA GLY A 190 14.82 8.92 -9.63
C GLY A 190 13.63 9.70 -10.18
N ALA A 191 13.49 10.91 -9.67
CA ALA A 191 12.38 11.82 -10.00
C ALA A 191 12.77 13.27 -9.79
N SER A 192 12.00 14.20 -10.36
CA SER A 192 11.94 15.59 -9.91
C SER A 192 11.03 15.66 -8.68
N TYR A 193 11.45 16.39 -7.66
CA TYR A 193 10.70 16.58 -6.42
C TYR A 193 11.05 17.90 -5.75
N LEU A 194 10.24 18.36 -4.81
CA LEU A 194 10.34 19.71 -4.25
C LEU A 194 11.10 19.77 -2.90
N GLY A 195 12.22 19.04 -2.78
CA GLY A 195 13.09 19.04 -1.62
C GLY A 195 12.72 18.03 -0.54
N PRO A 196 11.83 18.31 0.42
CA PRO A 196 11.51 17.42 1.52
C PRO A 196 10.82 16.11 1.11
N VAL A 197 10.95 15.08 1.97
CA VAL A 197 10.20 13.84 1.85
C VAL A 197 8.68 14.11 1.91
N GLY A 198 7.90 13.45 1.04
CA GLY A 198 6.45 13.64 0.94
C GLY A 198 6.04 14.90 0.19
N SER A 199 6.97 15.57 -0.49
CA SER A 199 6.69 16.65 -1.43
C SER A 199 6.20 16.13 -2.77
N ALA A 200 5.65 17.02 -3.61
CA ALA A 200 5.25 16.69 -4.98
C ALA A 200 6.38 16.06 -5.77
N THR A 201 6.09 14.99 -6.50
CA THR A 201 7.08 14.14 -7.17
C THR A 201 6.64 13.80 -8.58
N GLN A 202 7.58 13.89 -9.55
CA GLN A 202 7.36 13.43 -10.93
C GLN A 202 8.54 12.53 -11.35
N TYR A 203 8.27 11.23 -11.59
CA TYR A 203 9.28 10.24 -11.97
C TYR A 203 9.97 10.61 -13.29
N PHE A 204 11.29 10.34 -13.36
CA PHE A 204 12.05 10.51 -14.63
C PHE A 204 11.55 9.54 -15.69
N ASN A 205 11.34 8.28 -15.31
CA ASN A 205 10.82 7.27 -16.21
C ASN A 205 9.35 7.56 -16.55
N TYR A 206 9.07 7.84 -17.82
CA TYR A 206 7.72 8.13 -18.30
C TYR A 206 6.72 7.02 -17.97
N PHE A 207 7.12 5.75 -18.09
CA PHE A 207 6.26 4.58 -17.87
C PHE A 207 6.01 4.27 -16.37
N LYS A 208 6.66 4.99 -15.46
CA LYS A 208 6.43 4.92 -14.02
C LYS A 208 5.64 6.11 -13.46
N ARG A 209 5.23 7.04 -14.33
CA ARG A 209 4.38 8.16 -13.94
C ARG A 209 2.96 7.67 -13.74
N GLU A 210 2.51 7.67 -12.48
CA GLU A 210 1.13 7.38 -12.11
C GLU A 210 0.30 8.65 -12.25
N GLU A 211 -0.94 8.52 -12.69
CA GLU A 211 -1.88 9.64 -12.84
C GLU A 211 -3.12 9.36 -11.99
N VAL A 212 -3.81 10.42 -11.55
CA VAL A 212 -5.11 10.36 -10.87
C VAL A 212 -6.14 11.07 -11.77
N PRO A 213 -6.71 10.37 -12.75
CA PRO A 213 -7.57 11.00 -13.77
C PRO A 213 -8.78 11.73 -13.18
N ASP A 214 -9.35 11.20 -12.08
CA ASP A 214 -10.51 11.80 -11.43
C ASP A 214 -10.15 12.98 -10.48
N ALA A 215 -8.86 13.21 -10.18
CA ALA A 215 -8.40 14.30 -9.33
C ALA A 215 -6.96 14.72 -9.70
N PRO A 216 -6.73 15.40 -10.84
CA PRO A 216 -5.39 15.71 -11.36
C PRO A 216 -4.48 16.41 -10.35
N MET A 217 -5.03 17.25 -9.46
CA MET A 217 -4.27 17.96 -8.43
C MET A 217 -3.59 17.02 -7.40
N PHE A 218 -3.96 15.73 -7.35
CA PHE A 218 -3.31 14.71 -6.50
C PHE A 218 -2.24 13.90 -7.22
N THR A 219 -2.15 13.99 -8.54
CA THR A 219 -1.16 13.26 -9.36
C THR A 219 0.27 13.39 -8.83
N PRO A 220 0.78 14.57 -8.41
CA PRO A 220 2.15 14.69 -7.90
C PRO A 220 2.39 13.99 -6.54
N TYR A 221 1.35 13.53 -5.86
CA TYR A 221 1.43 12.90 -4.53
C TYR A 221 1.05 11.42 -4.54
N ILE A 222 0.63 10.85 -5.69
CA ILE A 222 0.12 9.48 -5.74
C ILE A 222 1.20 8.43 -5.43
N GLY A 223 2.45 8.69 -5.83
CA GLY A 223 3.55 7.75 -5.62
C GLY A 223 3.84 7.39 -4.16
N ASP A 224 3.50 8.27 -3.22
CA ASP A 224 3.62 8.08 -1.77
C ASP A 224 2.28 7.78 -1.07
N SER A 225 1.23 7.54 -1.86
CA SER A 225 -0.14 7.39 -1.35
C SER A 225 -0.57 5.93 -1.35
N TYR A 226 -1.32 5.55 -0.30
CA TYR A 226 -2.05 4.29 -0.27
C TYR A 226 -3.40 4.45 -0.96
N THR A 227 -3.73 3.50 -1.82
CA THR A 227 -5.03 3.37 -2.48
C THR A 227 -5.67 2.03 -2.12
N ASP A 228 -6.93 1.83 -2.42
CA ASP A 228 -7.62 0.54 -2.26
C ASP A 228 -6.96 -0.61 -3.04
N GLU A 229 -6.27 -0.30 -4.15
CA GLU A 229 -5.57 -1.27 -4.99
C GLU A 229 -4.16 -1.62 -4.46
N ASN A 230 -3.42 -0.64 -3.91
CA ASN A 230 -2.04 -0.86 -3.46
C ASN A 230 -1.90 -1.14 -1.97
N ILE A 231 -2.98 -0.98 -1.18
CA ILE A 231 -2.95 -1.23 0.24
C ILE A 231 -2.83 -2.73 0.54
N PRO A 232 -1.85 -3.14 1.37
CA PRO A 232 -1.70 -4.56 1.70
C PRO A 232 -2.87 -5.04 2.57
N GLN A 233 -3.47 -6.13 2.13
CA GLN A 233 -4.49 -6.89 2.84
C GLN A 233 -3.82 -8.06 3.55
N TYR A 234 -4.35 -8.45 4.72
CA TYR A 234 -3.70 -9.47 5.54
C TYR A 234 -4.66 -10.57 5.98
N ASN A 235 -4.14 -11.79 6.12
CA ASN A 235 -4.71 -12.85 6.92
C ASN A 235 -3.61 -13.46 7.77
N THR A 236 -3.73 -13.37 9.08
CA THR A 236 -2.65 -13.70 10.01
C THR A 236 -3.07 -14.76 11.00
N LYS A 237 -2.29 -15.83 11.14
CA LYS A 237 -2.45 -16.82 12.23
C LYS A 237 -1.88 -16.30 13.55
N THR A 238 -0.95 -15.34 13.45
CA THR A 238 -0.34 -14.65 14.62
C THR A 238 -0.38 -13.15 14.38
N PRO A 239 -0.54 -12.31 15.41
CA PRO A 239 -0.49 -10.87 15.24
C PRO A 239 0.81 -10.42 14.57
N TYR A 240 0.70 -9.46 13.66
CA TYR A 240 1.81 -8.82 12.99
C TYR A 240 1.76 -7.32 13.24
N THR A 241 2.90 -6.76 13.65
CA THR A 241 3.07 -5.31 13.78
C THR A 241 4.38 -4.90 13.12
N GLU A 242 4.33 -3.90 12.28
CA GLU A 242 5.49 -3.28 11.64
C GLU A 242 5.63 -1.86 12.16
N LEU A 243 6.81 -1.52 12.69
CA LEU A 243 7.17 -0.18 13.11
C LEU A 243 8.40 0.26 12.32
N ALA A 244 8.32 1.40 11.65
CA ALA A 244 9.45 2.03 11.03
C ALA A 244 9.51 3.51 11.43
N TYR A 245 10.70 3.96 11.82
CA TYR A 245 11.02 5.35 12.07
C TYR A 245 12.27 5.72 11.27
N TRP A 246 12.28 6.89 10.65
CA TRP A 246 13.48 7.44 10.01
C TRP A 246 13.43 8.96 9.99
N GLY A 247 14.60 9.57 9.98
CA GLY A 247 14.73 11.02 9.97
C GLY A 247 16.11 11.51 10.37
N THR A 248 16.17 12.75 10.81
CA THR A 248 17.38 13.46 11.19
C THR A 248 17.38 13.80 12.69
N PRO A 249 17.50 12.79 13.61
CA PRO A 249 17.35 13.01 15.05
C PRO A 249 18.44 13.92 15.65
N PHE A 250 19.53 14.11 14.94
CA PHE A 250 20.66 14.96 15.38
C PHE A 250 20.68 16.33 14.70
N ALA A 251 19.70 16.63 13.83
CA ALA A 251 19.63 17.91 13.17
C ALA A 251 19.06 18.99 14.07
N ASN A 252 19.32 20.26 13.71
CA ASN A 252 18.68 21.40 14.33
C ASN A 252 17.15 21.30 14.13
N LYS A 253 16.38 21.73 15.14
CA LYS A 253 14.89 21.80 15.06
C LYS A 253 14.38 22.56 13.84
N LYS A 254 15.14 23.48 13.28
CA LYS A 254 14.81 24.25 12.08
C LYS A 254 14.84 23.40 10.79
N SER A 255 15.58 22.29 10.77
CA SER A 255 15.77 21.38 9.62
C SER A 255 15.42 19.92 9.93
N GLU A 256 14.70 19.69 11.04
CA GLU A 256 14.33 18.36 11.51
C GLU A 256 13.45 17.62 10.51
N GLU A 257 13.76 16.35 10.28
CA GLU A 257 12.93 15.39 9.57
C GLU A 257 12.57 14.25 10.51
N SER A 258 11.29 13.91 10.56
CA SER A 258 10.76 12.84 11.43
C SER A 258 9.62 12.10 10.74
N ASN A 259 9.89 10.86 10.35
CA ASN A 259 8.96 10.00 9.63
C ASN A 259 8.65 8.76 10.47
N LEU A 260 7.39 8.35 10.42
CA LEU A 260 6.88 7.19 11.15
C LEU A 260 5.95 6.37 10.28
N LYS A 261 6.11 5.06 10.27
CA LYS A 261 5.16 4.10 9.70
C LYS A 261 4.83 3.04 10.75
N LEU A 262 3.56 2.82 10.97
CA LEU A 262 3.03 1.78 11.85
C LEU A 262 1.95 1.00 11.11
N ILE A 263 2.06 -0.31 11.06
CA ILE A 263 1.01 -1.22 10.61
C ILE A 263 0.82 -2.25 11.72
N SER A 264 -0.42 -2.45 12.16
CA SER A 264 -0.76 -3.51 13.11
C SER A 264 -1.95 -4.28 12.57
N THR A 265 -1.80 -5.59 12.43
CA THR A 265 -2.82 -6.48 11.86
C THR A 265 -2.95 -7.76 12.65
N GLN A 266 -4.18 -8.19 12.85
CA GLN A 266 -4.48 -9.45 13.51
C GLN A 266 -5.82 -10.04 13.05
N ASN A 267 -5.91 -11.34 13.07
CA ASN A 267 -7.19 -12.03 12.90
C ASN A 267 -7.97 -12.03 14.22
N ILE A 268 -9.16 -11.45 14.20
CA ILE A 268 -10.13 -11.51 15.33
C ILE A 268 -10.81 -12.88 15.35
N THR A 269 -11.12 -13.39 14.16
CA THR A 269 -11.59 -14.76 13.94
C THR A 269 -10.76 -15.40 12.84
N PRO A 270 -10.78 -16.73 12.66
CA PRO A 270 -10.06 -17.37 11.55
C PRO A 270 -10.42 -16.81 10.15
N SER A 271 -11.60 -16.21 10.01
CA SER A 271 -12.11 -15.65 8.74
C SER A 271 -12.08 -14.14 8.68
N PHE A 272 -11.84 -13.44 9.78
CA PHE A 272 -11.89 -11.98 9.83
C PHE A 272 -10.60 -11.40 10.37
N ASN A 273 -9.95 -10.60 9.56
CA ASN A 273 -8.75 -9.84 9.89
C ASN A 273 -9.09 -8.36 10.04
N PHE A 274 -8.38 -7.69 10.92
CA PHE A 274 -8.45 -6.27 11.14
C PHE A 274 -7.04 -5.67 11.10
N THR A 275 -6.87 -4.58 10.35
CA THR A 275 -5.60 -3.88 10.17
C THR A 275 -5.76 -2.40 10.47
N LEU A 276 -4.85 -1.87 11.28
CA LEU A 276 -4.65 -0.45 11.50
C LEU A 276 -3.31 -0.05 10.90
N GLY A 277 -3.32 1.03 10.11
CA GLY A 277 -2.12 1.61 9.57
C GLY A 277 -2.06 3.12 9.86
N TYR A 278 -0.85 3.60 10.13
CA TYR A 278 -0.55 5.02 10.27
C TYR A 278 0.81 5.31 9.64
N GLN A 279 0.85 6.35 8.81
CA GLN A 279 2.09 6.86 8.26
C GLN A 279 2.13 8.38 8.40
N ARG A 280 3.29 8.88 8.81
CA ARG A 280 3.59 10.30 8.82
C ARG A 280 4.92 10.55 8.13
N LEU A 281 4.94 11.49 7.19
CA LEU A 281 6.14 12.03 6.59
C LEU A 281 6.19 13.50 6.98
N GLY A 282 7.16 13.88 7.82
CA GLY A 282 7.28 15.22 8.36
C GLY A 282 8.68 15.76 8.19
N SER A 283 8.82 16.92 7.58
CA SER A 283 10.10 17.61 7.38
C SER A 283 9.92 19.12 7.48
N ARG A 284 10.89 19.78 8.13
CA ARG A 284 10.97 21.24 8.16
C ARG A 284 11.59 21.82 6.89
N GLY A 285 12.13 20.95 6.02
CA GLY A 285 12.87 21.38 4.85
C GLY A 285 14.17 22.13 5.21
N MET A 286 14.91 22.49 4.18
CA MET A 286 16.15 23.24 4.29
C MET A 286 15.91 24.75 4.25
N LEU A 287 15.06 25.19 3.35
CA LEU A 287 14.76 26.60 3.09
C LEU A 287 13.60 27.11 3.95
N THR A 288 13.40 28.42 3.96
CA THR A 288 12.23 29.04 4.55
C THR A 288 10.99 28.59 3.82
N ASN A 289 9.85 28.51 4.53
CA ASN A 289 8.52 28.14 4.02
C ASN A 289 8.50 26.81 3.21
N GLU A 290 9.19 25.76 3.71
CA GLU A 290 9.33 24.46 3.03
C GLU A 290 8.79 23.27 3.85
N ASP A 291 8.09 23.56 4.95
CA ASP A 291 7.57 22.53 5.85
C ASP A 291 6.59 21.59 5.16
N THR A 292 6.70 20.31 5.44
CA THR A 292 5.77 19.27 4.96
C THR A 292 5.31 18.40 6.13
N ASP A 293 4.00 18.14 6.23
CA ASP A 293 3.39 17.21 7.17
C ASP A 293 2.33 16.37 6.45
N HIS A 294 2.73 15.20 5.97
CA HIS A 294 1.89 14.26 5.26
C HIS A 294 1.51 13.11 6.19
N ARG A 295 0.23 12.96 6.49
CA ARG A 295 -0.33 11.94 7.37
C ARG A 295 -1.31 11.07 6.64
N THR A 296 -1.16 9.75 6.77
CA THR A 296 -2.08 8.75 6.25
C THR A 296 -2.53 7.83 7.38
N THR A 297 -3.82 7.63 7.53
CA THR A 297 -4.42 6.69 8.46
C THR A 297 -5.27 5.70 7.68
N MET A 298 -5.13 4.42 8.00
CA MET A 298 -5.79 3.31 7.33
C MET A 298 -6.49 2.42 8.36
N ILE A 299 -7.74 2.08 8.08
CA ILE A 299 -8.51 1.11 8.86
C ILE A 299 -9.11 0.12 7.86
N ILE A 300 -8.66 -1.12 7.92
CA ILE A 300 -8.99 -2.14 6.92
C ILE A 300 -9.56 -3.36 7.61
N GLY A 301 -10.61 -3.92 7.05
CA GLY A 301 -11.18 -5.19 7.43
C GLY A 301 -11.18 -6.17 6.25
N ASN A 302 -10.79 -7.40 6.50
CA ASN A 302 -10.80 -8.46 5.50
C ASN A 302 -11.60 -9.64 6.04
N TYR A 303 -12.58 -10.08 5.28
CA TYR A 303 -13.33 -11.28 5.56
C TYR A 303 -13.04 -12.35 4.50
N MET A 304 -12.51 -13.46 4.92
CA MET A 304 -12.17 -14.60 4.07
C MET A 304 -12.97 -15.83 4.52
N GLY A 305 -14.18 -15.95 3.99
CA GLY A 305 -15.05 -17.10 4.22
C GLY A 305 -14.89 -18.18 3.15
N LYS A 306 -15.69 -19.23 3.21
CA LYS A 306 -15.66 -20.34 2.26
C LYS A 306 -16.22 -20.00 0.88
N ARG A 307 -17.23 -19.13 0.84
CA ARG A 307 -17.91 -18.70 -0.38
C ARG A 307 -17.96 -17.20 -0.54
N TYR A 308 -17.68 -16.47 0.52
CA TYR A 308 -17.75 -15.02 0.55
C TYR A 308 -16.39 -14.46 0.97
N PHE A 309 -15.90 -13.55 0.18
CA PHE A 309 -14.66 -12.82 0.37
C PHE A 309 -14.96 -11.32 0.30
N ALA A 310 -14.47 -10.55 1.24
CA ALA A 310 -14.65 -9.11 1.24
C ALA A 310 -13.44 -8.40 1.82
N ASN A 311 -13.02 -7.33 1.17
CA ASN A 311 -12.09 -6.33 1.66
C ASN A 311 -12.84 -5.01 1.77
N PHE A 312 -12.72 -4.31 2.88
CA PHE A 312 -13.35 -3.02 3.08
C PHE A 312 -12.52 -2.16 3.99
N GLY A 313 -12.67 -0.86 3.86
CA GLY A 313 -11.92 0.02 4.73
C GLY A 313 -12.06 1.49 4.42
N THR A 314 -11.27 2.26 5.15
CA THR A 314 -11.12 3.70 4.93
C THR A 314 -9.65 4.09 4.97
N ILE A 315 -9.30 4.96 4.04
CA ILE A 315 -7.99 5.59 3.96
C ILE A 315 -8.20 7.10 4.08
N ARG A 316 -7.52 7.72 5.02
CA ARG A 316 -7.56 9.16 5.23
C ARG A 316 -6.15 9.72 5.10
N GLN A 317 -5.97 10.60 4.14
CA GLN A 317 -4.71 11.27 3.87
C GLN A 317 -4.89 12.77 4.03
N ARG A 318 -3.93 13.40 4.71
CA ARG A 318 -3.83 14.84 4.83
C ARG A 318 -2.38 15.25 4.60
N ILE A 319 -2.17 16.13 3.64
CA ILE A 319 -0.87 16.71 3.33
C ILE A 319 -1.00 18.22 3.60
N VAL A 320 -0.20 18.72 4.50
CA VAL A 320 -0.03 20.17 4.73
C VAL A 320 1.37 20.51 4.30
N ARG A 321 1.49 21.46 3.41
CA ARG A 321 2.77 21.89 2.89
C ARG A 321 2.82 23.41 2.85
N ASN A 322 3.90 23.96 3.38
CA ASN A 322 4.28 25.35 3.12
C ASN A 322 5.01 25.40 1.78
N GLU A 323 4.70 26.35 0.95
CA GLU A 323 5.20 26.46 -0.42
C GLU A 323 6.10 27.66 -0.55
N ASN A 324 7.37 27.44 -0.84
CA ASN A 324 8.32 28.54 -1.00
C ASN A 324 8.49 29.03 -2.44
N GLY A 325 7.89 28.34 -3.43
CA GLY A 325 8.03 28.72 -4.85
C GLY A 325 9.45 28.54 -5.40
N GLY A 326 10.36 27.90 -4.63
CA GLY A 326 11.78 27.78 -4.97
C GLY A 326 12.59 29.02 -4.54
N VAL A 327 13.92 28.96 -4.73
CA VAL A 327 14.82 30.07 -4.44
C VAL A 327 14.68 31.18 -5.49
N GLN A 328 14.85 32.44 -5.08
CA GLN A 328 14.85 33.56 -6.02
C GLN A 328 16.08 33.55 -6.92
N ASP A 329 17.26 33.47 -6.32
CA ASP A 329 18.53 33.44 -7.02
C ASP A 329 19.36 32.20 -6.63
N ALA A 330 19.68 31.38 -7.63
CA ALA A 330 20.53 30.19 -7.47
C ALA A 330 21.95 30.49 -6.97
N PHE A 331 22.43 31.73 -7.06
CA PHE A 331 23.75 32.16 -6.62
C PHE A 331 23.92 31.95 -5.10
N TRP A 332 22.92 32.27 -4.29
CA TRP A 332 22.99 32.20 -2.83
C TRP A 332 23.18 30.77 -2.29
N ILE A 333 22.82 29.76 -3.06
CA ILE A 333 23.07 28.36 -2.69
C ILE A 333 24.55 28.02 -2.72
N ARG A 334 25.35 28.77 -3.47
CA ARG A 334 26.82 28.62 -3.55
C ARG A 334 27.52 29.19 -2.33
N ASP A 335 26.92 30.16 -1.65
CA ASP A 335 27.53 30.83 -0.53
C ASP A 335 27.28 30.04 0.77
N THR A 336 28.34 29.38 1.27
CA THR A 336 28.29 28.63 2.52
C THR A 336 28.26 29.50 3.77
N SER A 337 28.54 30.82 3.64
CA SER A 337 28.45 31.75 4.76
C SER A 337 27.03 32.14 5.09
N VAL A 338 26.08 31.95 4.17
CA VAL A 338 24.67 32.25 4.36
C VAL A 338 23.94 31.04 4.96
N GLU A 339 23.27 31.24 6.09
CA GLU A 339 22.39 30.20 6.67
C GLU A 339 21.28 29.86 5.68
N ALA A 340 21.04 28.57 5.45
CA ALA A 340 20.06 28.09 4.47
C ALA A 340 18.64 28.68 4.67
N LYS A 341 18.23 28.92 5.93
CA LYS A 341 16.95 29.55 6.26
C LYS A 341 16.93 31.06 5.98
N SER A 342 18.06 31.67 5.65
CA SER A 342 18.17 33.09 5.28
C SER A 342 18.22 33.28 3.77
N ILE A 343 18.27 32.21 2.98
CA ILE A 343 18.20 32.27 1.53
C ILE A 343 16.80 32.74 1.13
N GLU A 344 16.74 33.75 0.29
CA GLU A 344 15.47 34.31 -0.20
C GLU A 344 14.74 33.34 -1.11
N VAL A 345 13.44 33.19 -0.88
CA VAL A 345 12.52 32.33 -1.62
C VAL A 345 11.40 33.16 -2.27
N ASN A 346 10.80 32.63 -3.32
CA ASN A 346 9.78 33.36 -4.06
C ASN A 346 8.49 33.59 -3.25
N LEU A 347 8.11 32.63 -2.40
CA LEU A 347 6.87 32.70 -1.62
C LEU A 347 7.18 32.49 -0.12
N THR A 348 6.73 33.41 0.74
CA THR A 348 7.00 33.38 2.18
C THR A 348 5.78 33.00 3.02
N SER A 349 4.57 33.08 2.47
CA SER A 349 3.30 32.84 3.17
C SER A 349 2.42 31.77 2.54
N ALA A 350 2.81 31.28 1.36
CA ALA A 350 2.00 30.32 0.62
C ALA A 350 1.95 28.95 1.30
N SER A 351 0.78 28.34 1.28
CA SER A 351 0.54 27.01 1.83
C SER A 351 -0.52 26.22 1.06
N ASN A 352 -0.34 24.92 1.03
CA ASN A 352 -1.29 23.96 0.49
C ASN A 352 -1.79 23.01 1.57
N THR A 353 -3.06 22.71 1.55
CA THR A 353 -3.66 21.62 2.31
C THR A 353 -4.41 20.69 1.37
N TYR A 354 -3.88 19.49 1.19
CA TYR A 354 -4.55 18.43 0.46
C TYR A 354 -5.20 17.44 1.43
N LYS A 355 -6.43 17.02 1.15
CA LYS A 355 -7.15 16.00 1.92
C LYS A 355 -7.75 15.00 0.97
N ARG A 356 -7.50 13.71 1.22
CA ARG A 356 -8.16 12.60 0.54
C ARG A 356 -8.81 11.71 1.58
N ARG A 357 -10.07 11.36 1.37
CA ARG A 357 -10.80 10.39 2.19
C ARG A 357 -11.45 9.39 1.26
N GLN A 358 -11.04 8.15 1.38
CA GLN A 358 -11.54 7.03 0.60
C GLN A 358 -12.23 6.04 1.53
N TRP A 359 -13.39 5.58 1.12
CA TRP A 359 -14.12 4.44 1.66
C TRP A 359 -14.28 3.44 0.54
N PHE A 360 -13.99 2.19 0.79
CA PHE A 360 -14.13 1.16 -0.21
C PHE A 360 -14.68 -0.13 0.37
N ILE A 361 -15.34 -0.89 -0.48
CA ILE A 361 -15.77 -2.26 -0.24
C ILE A 361 -15.64 -3.06 -1.54
N HIS A 362 -14.85 -4.13 -1.49
CA HIS A 362 -14.69 -5.09 -2.56
C HIS A 362 -15.17 -6.44 -2.08
N GLN A 363 -16.20 -6.99 -2.69
CA GLN A 363 -16.80 -8.23 -2.22
C GLN A 363 -17.08 -9.20 -3.37
N THR A 364 -16.93 -10.48 -3.07
CA THR A 364 -17.11 -11.55 -4.04
C THR A 364 -17.78 -12.74 -3.39
N LEU A 365 -18.84 -13.23 -4.01
CA LEU A 365 -19.58 -14.41 -3.60
C LEU A 365 -19.34 -15.54 -4.62
N ALA A 366 -18.78 -16.64 -4.17
CA ALA A 366 -18.60 -17.85 -4.98
C ALA A 366 -19.92 -18.65 -5.03
N VAL A 367 -20.40 -18.89 -6.23
CA VAL A 367 -21.61 -19.69 -6.51
C VAL A 367 -21.17 -20.97 -7.21
N PRO A 368 -21.27 -22.15 -6.57
CA PRO A 368 -20.94 -23.39 -7.24
C PRO A 368 -21.91 -23.67 -8.37
N MET A 369 -21.42 -23.99 -9.56
CA MET A 369 -22.27 -24.24 -10.75
C MET A 369 -23.15 -25.49 -10.62
N ASN A 370 -22.82 -26.41 -9.70
CA ASN A 370 -23.67 -27.56 -9.36
C ASN A 370 -24.97 -27.16 -8.65
N PHE A 371 -25.17 -25.89 -8.28
CA PHE A 371 -26.46 -25.45 -7.73
C PHE A 371 -27.66 -25.75 -8.66
N PHE A 372 -27.37 -25.79 -9.96
CA PHE A 372 -28.37 -26.09 -11.03
C PHE A 372 -28.37 -27.54 -11.48
N ARG A 373 -27.49 -28.44 -10.96
CA ARG A 373 -27.45 -29.86 -11.27
C ARG A 373 -28.10 -30.69 -10.17
N LYS A 374 -28.87 -31.72 -10.55
CA LYS A 374 -29.57 -32.60 -9.62
C LYS A 374 -28.67 -33.54 -8.81
N ASP A 375 -27.45 -33.82 -9.28
CA ASP A 375 -26.49 -34.70 -8.59
C ASP A 375 -25.59 -33.89 -7.64
N ARG A 376 -25.98 -33.86 -6.36
CA ARG A 376 -25.34 -33.09 -5.29
C ARG A 376 -24.16 -33.76 -4.60
N ASP A 377 -23.92 -35.02 -4.85
CA ASP A 377 -23.13 -35.85 -3.90
C ASP A 377 -21.64 -36.06 -4.21
N SER A 378 -21.07 -35.56 -5.29
CA SER A 378 -19.77 -36.03 -5.73
C SER A 378 -18.67 -35.00 -6.00
N LEU A 379 -18.83 -33.72 -5.64
CA LEU A 379 -17.75 -32.74 -5.89
C LEU A 379 -17.21 -32.16 -4.60
N ALA A 380 -15.98 -32.56 -4.25
CA ALA A 380 -15.17 -31.85 -3.28
C ALA A 380 -15.08 -30.35 -3.67
N LEU A 381 -15.18 -29.46 -2.68
CA LEU A 381 -14.99 -28.03 -2.89
C LEU A 381 -13.56 -27.82 -3.43
N GLY A 382 -13.40 -27.60 -4.70
CA GLY A 382 -12.11 -27.42 -5.39
C GLY A 382 -12.07 -27.97 -6.81
N GLU A 383 -12.96 -28.91 -7.17
CA GLU A 383 -13.00 -29.53 -8.50
C GLU A 383 -14.16 -29.07 -9.40
N GLY A 384 -15.00 -28.15 -8.91
CA GLY A 384 -16.18 -27.69 -9.66
C GLY A 384 -15.99 -26.34 -10.32
N THR A 385 -16.52 -26.19 -11.50
CA THR A 385 -16.72 -24.88 -12.17
C THR A 385 -17.44 -23.94 -11.23
N MET A 386 -16.85 -22.79 -10.93
CA MET A 386 -17.42 -21.78 -10.04
C MET A 386 -17.77 -20.52 -10.84
N ALA A 387 -18.96 -19.99 -10.58
CA ALA A 387 -19.31 -18.63 -10.93
C ALA A 387 -19.13 -17.75 -9.70
N HIS A 388 -18.75 -16.51 -9.89
CA HIS A 388 -18.58 -15.56 -8.82
C HIS A 388 -19.34 -14.30 -9.16
N LEU A 389 -20.14 -13.83 -8.20
CA LEU A 389 -20.78 -12.53 -8.23
C LEU A 389 -19.94 -11.57 -7.42
N GLY A 390 -19.54 -10.47 -8.02
CA GLY A 390 -18.71 -9.48 -7.37
C GLY A 390 -19.33 -8.10 -7.38
N HIS A 391 -18.94 -7.31 -6.39
CA HIS A 391 -19.28 -5.91 -6.26
C HIS A 391 -18.07 -5.17 -5.74
N SER A 392 -17.77 -4.01 -6.34
CA SER A 392 -16.81 -3.03 -5.84
C SER A 392 -17.52 -1.69 -5.69
N GLY A 393 -17.51 -1.16 -4.48
CA GLY A 393 -18.02 0.17 -4.17
C GLY A 393 -16.91 1.06 -3.64
N GLU A 394 -16.78 2.27 -4.15
CA GLU A 394 -15.82 3.26 -3.72
C GLU A 394 -16.47 4.63 -3.56
N PHE A 395 -16.12 5.31 -2.49
CA PHE A 395 -16.43 6.73 -2.30
C PHE A 395 -15.17 7.48 -1.88
N THR A 396 -14.66 8.33 -2.77
CA THR A 396 -13.44 9.10 -2.53
C THR A 396 -13.73 10.59 -2.62
N THR A 397 -13.27 11.33 -1.65
CA THR A 397 -13.31 12.80 -1.65
C THR A 397 -11.90 13.34 -1.67
N TYR A 398 -11.63 14.26 -2.59
CA TYR A 398 -10.40 15.01 -2.70
C TYR A 398 -10.69 16.48 -2.43
N SER A 399 -9.80 17.14 -1.71
CA SER A 399 -9.86 18.59 -1.48
C SER A 399 -8.43 19.13 -1.50
N LYS A 400 -8.23 20.20 -2.24
CA LYS A 400 -7.02 21.01 -2.23
C LYS A 400 -7.43 22.44 -1.87
N VAL A 401 -6.76 23.01 -0.87
CA VAL A 401 -6.91 24.41 -0.49
C VAL A 401 -5.54 25.06 -0.59
N TYR A 402 -5.44 26.03 -1.44
CA TYR A 402 -4.27 26.89 -1.56
C TYR A 402 -4.55 28.22 -0.88
N ALA A 403 -3.60 28.72 -0.09
CA ALA A 403 -3.70 30.02 0.57
C ALA A 403 -2.35 30.73 0.51
N ASP A 404 -2.38 32.02 0.21
CA ASP A 404 -1.21 32.91 0.20
C ASP A 404 -1.62 34.34 0.56
N ALA A 405 -0.70 35.07 1.20
CA ALA A 405 -0.88 36.49 1.53
C ALA A 405 0.30 37.28 0.97
N ILE A 406 0.10 37.88 -0.21
CA ILE A 406 1.14 38.58 -0.96
C ILE A 406 1.01 40.06 -0.70
N GLY A 407 2.01 40.66 -0.02
CA GLY A 407 2.05 42.12 0.19
C GLY A 407 2.10 42.87 -1.14
N THR A 408 1.56 44.08 -1.13
CA THR A 408 1.65 45.00 -2.29
C THR A 408 3.09 45.31 -2.67
N ASP A 409 4.01 45.24 -1.71
CA ASP A 409 5.43 45.57 -1.85
C ASP A 409 6.28 44.32 -2.16
N ASP A 410 5.69 43.11 -2.14
CA ASP A 410 6.37 41.85 -2.47
C ASP A 410 6.49 41.69 -4.00
N THR A 411 7.55 42.27 -4.53
CA THR A 411 7.82 42.21 -5.99
C THR A 411 8.13 40.80 -6.50
N PHE A 412 8.75 39.96 -5.68
CA PHE A 412 9.13 38.59 -6.08
C PHE A 412 7.96 37.61 -6.03
N GLY A 413 7.15 37.64 -4.97
CA GLY A 413 5.93 36.84 -4.90
C GLY A 413 4.94 37.20 -6.00
N ARG A 414 4.82 38.51 -6.30
CA ARG A 414 3.99 38.96 -7.43
C ARG A 414 4.53 38.54 -8.79
N ALA A 415 5.85 38.61 -8.99
CA ALA A 415 6.51 38.16 -10.21
C ALA A 415 6.41 36.64 -10.40
N PHE A 416 6.44 35.86 -9.32
CA PHE A 416 6.24 34.41 -9.36
C PHE A 416 4.91 34.03 -10.04
N TYR A 417 3.83 34.81 -9.78
CA TYR A 417 2.54 34.61 -10.44
C TYR A 417 2.38 35.47 -11.72
N HIS A 418 3.46 35.91 -12.31
CA HIS A 418 3.45 36.76 -13.52
C HIS A 418 2.59 38.01 -13.35
N ASN A 419 2.42 38.54 -12.14
CA ASN A 419 1.51 39.64 -11.78
C ASN A 419 0.03 39.40 -12.14
N GLN A 420 -0.40 38.13 -12.22
CA GLN A 420 -1.78 37.77 -12.54
C GLN A 420 -2.59 37.58 -11.26
N PHE A 421 -3.62 38.42 -11.08
CA PHE A 421 -4.53 38.40 -9.95
C PHE A 421 -5.95 38.67 -10.48
N TYR A 422 -6.78 37.67 -10.51
CA TYR A 422 -8.12 37.77 -11.09
C TYR A 422 -9.21 38.07 -10.06
N LEU A 423 -9.01 37.67 -8.78
CA LEU A 423 -10.00 37.79 -7.73
C LEU A 423 -9.59 38.81 -6.65
N ASP A 424 -8.39 38.66 -6.09
CA ASP A 424 -7.86 39.56 -5.05
C ASP A 424 -6.37 39.78 -5.27
N GLN A 425 -5.91 41.03 -5.11
CA GLN A 425 -4.53 41.42 -5.41
C GLN A 425 -3.55 41.15 -4.27
N THR A 426 -4.03 40.81 -3.08
CA THR A 426 -3.22 40.69 -1.86
C THR A 426 -3.34 39.34 -1.18
N THR A 427 -4.46 38.64 -1.41
CA THR A 427 -4.71 37.33 -0.80
C THR A 427 -5.24 36.34 -1.82
N SER A 428 -4.75 35.11 -1.73
CA SER A 428 -5.28 33.98 -2.48
C SER A 428 -5.87 32.96 -1.51
N SER A 429 -7.05 32.46 -1.83
CA SER A 429 -7.70 31.38 -1.08
C SER A 429 -8.53 30.55 -2.04
N ASP A 430 -7.85 29.62 -2.72
CA ASP A 430 -8.45 28.82 -3.79
C ASP A 430 -8.73 27.40 -3.31
N GLU A 431 -9.94 26.91 -3.58
CA GLU A 431 -10.37 25.57 -3.18
C GLU A 431 -10.81 24.75 -4.39
N LEU A 432 -10.22 23.58 -4.54
CA LEU A 432 -10.63 22.56 -5.50
C LEU A 432 -11.14 21.34 -4.75
N MET A 433 -12.32 20.84 -5.11
CA MET A 433 -12.91 19.64 -4.52
C MET A 433 -13.40 18.67 -5.59
N VAL A 434 -13.19 17.39 -5.32
CA VAL A 434 -13.74 16.30 -6.14
C VAL A 434 -14.37 15.28 -5.21
N ARG A 435 -15.55 14.79 -5.57
CA ARG A 435 -16.21 13.64 -4.95
C ARG A 435 -16.45 12.60 -6.04
N ASN A 436 -15.82 11.47 -5.88
CA ASN A 436 -16.00 10.32 -6.76
C ASN A 436 -16.74 9.22 -6.02
N PHE A 437 -17.90 8.84 -6.53
CA PHE A 437 -18.66 7.69 -6.05
C PHE A 437 -18.76 6.70 -7.20
N GLU A 438 -18.25 5.49 -7.02
CA GLU A 438 -18.21 4.48 -8.05
C GLU A 438 -18.69 3.14 -7.53
N ASN A 439 -19.58 2.51 -8.30
CA ASN A 439 -20.08 1.16 -8.05
C ASN A 439 -19.89 0.30 -9.29
N ARG A 440 -19.35 -0.88 -9.10
CA ARG A 440 -19.12 -1.91 -10.11
C ARG A 440 -19.77 -3.19 -9.68
N PHE A 441 -20.52 -3.81 -10.58
CA PHE A 441 -21.06 -5.15 -10.42
C PHE A 441 -20.53 -6.03 -11.53
N PHE A 442 -20.06 -7.22 -11.19
CA PHE A 442 -19.47 -8.13 -12.16
C PHE A 442 -19.79 -9.58 -11.87
N ILE A 443 -19.69 -10.37 -12.93
CA ILE A 443 -19.78 -11.82 -12.90
C ILE A 443 -18.43 -12.36 -13.41
N LYS A 444 -17.82 -13.26 -12.64
CA LYS A 444 -16.68 -14.05 -13.10
C LYS A 444 -17.12 -15.47 -13.33
N LEU A 445 -16.75 -16.00 -14.47
CA LEU A 445 -16.92 -17.39 -14.80
C LEU A 445 -15.55 -18.06 -14.89
N GLN A 446 -15.41 -19.17 -14.21
CA GLN A 446 -14.21 -20.02 -14.26
C GLN A 446 -14.60 -21.41 -14.80
N PRO A 447 -14.95 -21.50 -16.10
CA PRO A 447 -15.53 -22.70 -16.70
C PRO A 447 -14.50 -23.83 -16.92
N PHE A 448 -13.20 -23.50 -16.93
CA PHE A 448 -12.12 -24.41 -17.27
C PHE A 448 -11.13 -24.57 -16.11
N ALA A 449 -10.18 -25.48 -16.27
CA ALA A 449 -9.11 -25.65 -15.31
C ALA A 449 -8.26 -24.37 -15.18
N PRO A 450 -7.66 -24.09 -14.01
CA PRO A 450 -6.83 -22.90 -13.81
C PRO A 450 -5.65 -22.77 -14.77
N ASP A 451 -5.16 -23.90 -15.29
CA ASP A 451 -4.05 -23.98 -16.24
C ASP A 451 -4.49 -24.05 -17.72
N ALA A 452 -5.79 -23.82 -17.98
CA ALA A 452 -6.32 -23.76 -19.34
C ALA A 452 -5.95 -22.44 -20.01
N ILE A 453 -5.81 -22.47 -21.35
CA ILE A 453 -5.49 -21.31 -22.17
C ILE A 453 -6.55 -20.20 -22.03
N LEU A 454 -7.78 -20.56 -21.69
CA LEU A 454 -8.84 -19.68 -21.26
C LEU A 454 -9.37 -20.21 -19.93
N ALA A 455 -8.94 -19.61 -18.82
CA ALA A 455 -9.32 -20.06 -17.48
C ALA A 455 -10.48 -19.27 -16.90
N LYS A 456 -10.54 -17.96 -17.18
CA LYS A 456 -11.53 -17.05 -16.61
C LYS A 456 -12.11 -16.13 -17.69
N ILE A 457 -13.39 -15.81 -17.54
CA ILE A 457 -14.10 -14.79 -18.32
C ILE A 457 -14.85 -13.91 -17.32
N ASN A 458 -14.67 -12.62 -17.41
CA ASN A 458 -15.26 -11.64 -16.51
C ASN A 458 -16.08 -10.63 -17.32
N ALA A 459 -17.23 -10.22 -16.80
CA ALA A 459 -18.01 -9.13 -17.38
C ALA A 459 -18.71 -8.34 -16.28
N GLY A 460 -18.81 -7.04 -16.44
CA GLY A 460 -19.39 -6.18 -15.44
C GLY A 460 -19.95 -4.89 -16.00
N ILE A 461 -20.68 -4.19 -15.14
CA ILE A 461 -21.22 -2.86 -15.37
C ILE A 461 -20.78 -1.94 -14.26
N GLY A 462 -20.48 -0.70 -14.60
CA GLY A 462 -20.06 0.32 -13.66
C GLY A 462 -20.88 1.59 -13.78
N TYR A 463 -21.05 2.24 -12.63
CA TYR A 463 -21.67 3.55 -12.51
C TYR A 463 -20.82 4.46 -11.67
N GLN A 464 -20.45 5.60 -12.22
CA GLN A 464 -19.64 6.62 -11.58
C GLN A 464 -20.38 7.95 -11.48
N ILE A 465 -20.34 8.57 -10.33
CA ILE A 465 -20.73 9.97 -10.10
C ILE A 465 -19.47 10.75 -9.75
N LEU A 466 -19.10 11.68 -10.61
CA LEU A 466 -17.98 12.58 -10.39
C LEU A 466 -18.53 14.00 -10.19
N ALA A 467 -18.42 14.52 -8.96
CA ALA A 467 -18.85 15.87 -8.63
C ALA A 467 -17.62 16.72 -8.35
N THR A 468 -17.43 17.77 -9.14
CA THR A 468 -16.29 18.68 -9.06
C THR A 468 -16.73 20.05 -8.58
N TYR A 469 -15.88 20.73 -7.84
CA TYR A 469 -16.08 22.10 -7.40
C TYR A 469 -14.77 22.88 -7.56
N SER A 470 -14.85 23.97 -8.30
CA SER A 470 -13.94 25.10 -8.24
C SER A 470 -14.78 26.37 -8.09
N PHE A 471 -14.24 27.41 -7.50
CA PHE A 471 -14.95 28.68 -7.37
C PHE A 471 -15.46 29.16 -8.74
N GLN A 472 -16.68 29.69 -8.74
CA GLN A 472 -17.30 30.36 -9.90
C GLN A 472 -17.79 31.74 -9.44
N PRO A 473 -17.70 32.80 -10.26
CA PRO A 473 -18.19 34.13 -9.87
C PRO A 473 -19.65 34.14 -9.41
N LEU A 474 -20.47 33.22 -9.94
CA LEU A 474 -21.88 33.10 -9.57
C LEU A 474 -22.08 32.56 -8.13
N ASP A 475 -21.06 31.91 -7.55
CA ASP A 475 -21.12 31.34 -6.20
C ASP A 475 -21.29 32.41 -5.12
N TYR A 476 -20.91 33.67 -5.37
CA TYR A 476 -21.21 34.80 -4.49
C TYR A 476 -22.71 34.99 -4.28
N LEU A 477 -23.54 34.65 -5.28
CA LEU A 477 -25.00 34.82 -5.24
C LEU A 477 -25.73 33.53 -4.87
N THR A 478 -25.21 32.38 -5.26
CA THR A 478 -25.92 31.11 -5.21
C THR A 478 -25.34 30.09 -4.22
N GLY A 479 -24.17 30.42 -3.60
CA GLY A 479 -23.41 29.49 -2.79
C GLY A 479 -22.72 28.41 -3.62
N ARG A 480 -21.96 27.55 -2.96
CA ARG A 480 -21.16 26.48 -3.61
C ARG A 480 -22.04 25.56 -4.46
N ARG A 481 -21.66 25.39 -5.72
CA ARG A 481 -22.29 24.44 -6.64
C ARG A 481 -21.27 23.44 -7.13
N TYR A 482 -21.64 22.16 -7.03
CA TYR A 482 -20.87 21.07 -7.63
C TYR A 482 -21.37 20.85 -9.05
N ASP A 483 -20.43 20.80 -10.00
CA ASP A 483 -20.70 20.24 -11.33
C ASP A 483 -20.66 18.74 -11.22
N THR A 484 -21.80 18.07 -11.47
CA THR A 484 -21.97 16.65 -11.21
C THR A 484 -22.14 15.90 -12.54
N GLN A 485 -21.23 14.99 -12.80
CA GLN A 485 -21.17 14.17 -13.99
C GLN A 485 -21.55 12.73 -13.64
N HIS A 486 -22.44 12.14 -14.44
CA HIS A 486 -22.86 10.76 -14.32
C HIS A 486 -22.28 9.95 -15.48
N ASN A 487 -21.58 8.87 -15.18
CA ASN A 487 -20.94 8.03 -16.19
C ASN A 487 -21.40 6.58 -16.02
N LEU A 488 -21.80 5.97 -17.12
CA LEU A 488 -22.16 4.56 -17.19
C LEU A 488 -21.22 3.85 -18.15
N TYR A 489 -20.69 2.71 -17.72
CA TYR A 489 -19.77 1.92 -18.52
C TYR A 489 -19.96 0.42 -18.34
N VAL A 490 -19.54 -0.32 -19.34
CA VAL A 490 -19.41 -1.77 -19.29
C VAL A 490 -17.92 -2.12 -19.29
N TYR A 491 -17.59 -3.21 -18.64
CA TYR A 491 -16.22 -3.69 -18.65
C TYR A 491 -16.18 -5.21 -18.67
N GLY A 492 -15.10 -5.74 -19.20
CA GLY A 492 -14.93 -7.17 -19.32
C GLY A 492 -13.47 -7.54 -19.34
N GLY A 493 -13.21 -8.81 -19.09
CA GLY A 493 -11.84 -9.34 -19.12
C GLY A 493 -11.84 -10.83 -19.31
N ALA A 494 -10.70 -11.32 -19.76
CA ALA A 494 -10.44 -12.74 -19.88
C ALA A 494 -8.98 -13.02 -19.55
N SER A 495 -8.74 -14.17 -18.92
CA SER A 495 -7.37 -14.56 -18.58
C SER A 495 -7.21 -16.06 -18.66
N GLY A 496 -5.98 -16.50 -18.86
CA GLY A 496 -5.64 -17.90 -18.93
C GLY A 496 -4.16 -18.15 -18.89
N GLN A 497 -3.82 -19.42 -18.81
CA GLN A 497 -2.42 -19.84 -18.83
C GLN A 497 -2.29 -21.21 -19.52
N LEU A 498 -1.19 -21.43 -20.18
CA LEU A 498 -0.82 -22.74 -20.70
C LEU A 498 0.31 -23.30 -19.84
N LYS A 499 -0.05 -24.10 -18.84
CA LYS A 499 0.87 -24.62 -17.84
C LYS A 499 1.71 -23.48 -17.24
N LYS A 500 3.03 -23.64 -17.13
CA LYS A 500 3.96 -22.62 -16.61
C LYS A 500 4.62 -21.76 -17.70
N TYR A 501 4.30 -22.00 -18.98
CA TYR A 501 5.04 -21.42 -20.11
C TYR A 501 4.41 -20.13 -20.64
N LEU A 502 3.10 -20.05 -20.61
CA LEU A 502 2.37 -18.88 -21.11
C LEU A 502 1.28 -18.49 -20.11
N ALA A 503 1.21 -17.22 -19.77
CA ALA A 503 0.07 -16.65 -19.06
C ALA A 503 -0.33 -15.34 -19.74
N TRP A 504 -1.63 -15.09 -19.84
CA TRP A 504 -2.15 -13.88 -20.43
C TRP A 504 -3.38 -13.38 -19.67
N ASP A 505 -3.56 -12.10 -19.67
CA ASP A 505 -4.77 -11.43 -19.22
C ASP A 505 -5.06 -10.24 -20.13
N ALA A 506 -6.32 -9.98 -20.37
CA ALA A 506 -6.80 -8.84 -21.10
C ALA A 506 -8.09 -8.33 -20.47
N ASP A 507 -8.22 -7.01 -20.38
CA ASP A 507 -9.44 -6.34 -19.93
C ASP A 507 -9.72 -5.10 -20.76
N ALA A 508 -10.99 -4.71 -20.82
CA ALA A 508 -11.45 -3.53 -21.52
C ALA A 508 -12.61 -2.88 -20.79
N ASP A 509 -12.63 -1.55 -20.80
CA ASP A 509 -13.72 -0.71 -20.29
C ASP A 509 -14.25 0.15 -21.45
N TYR A 510 -15.57 0.40 -21.47
CA TYR A 510 -16.18 1.27 -22.45
C TYR A 510 -17.32 2.09 -21.83
N TYR A 511 -17.20 3.39 -21.90
CA TYR A 511 -18.21 4.33 -21.40
C TYR A 511 -19.24 4.62 -22.50
N TYR A 512 -20.47 4.20 -22.28
CA TYR A 512 -21.53 4.35 -23.27
C TYR A 512 -22.48 5.52 -22.98
N ALA A 513 -22.42 6.13 -21.80
CA ALA A 513 -23.23 7.29 -21.46
C ALA A 513 -22.55 8.19 -20.41
N GLY A 514 -22.84 9.48 -20.47
CA GLY A 514 -22.38 10.49 -19.53
C GLY A 514 -21.29 11.40 -20.09
N TYR A 515 -20.58 12.08 -19.20
CA TYR A 515 -19.49 12.99 -19.55
C TYR A 515 -18.34 12.28 -20.27
N LYS A 516 -18.02 11.07 -19.82
CA LYS A 516 -16.98 10.21 -20.40
C LYS A 516 -17.49 9.35 -21.58
N MET A 517 -18.67 9.67 -22.16
CA MET A 517 -19.23 8.88 -23.26
C MET A 517 -18.20 8.69 -24.39
N PHE A 518 -18.05 7.45 -24.89
CA PHE A 518 -17.05 6.99 -25.86
C PHE A 518 -15.61 6.89 -25.34
N ASP A 519 -15.35 7.13 -24.05
CA ASP A 519 -14.05 6.77 -23.47
C ASP A 519 -13.93 5.25 -23.44
N PHE A 520 -12.74 4.76 -23.67
CA PHE A 520 -12.41 3.35 -23.53
C PHE A 520 -10.98 3.18 -23.01
N ASP A 521 -10.77 2.03 -22.39
CA ASP A 521 -9.47 1.59 -21.91
C ASP A 521 -9.31 0.10 -22.20
N ILE A 522 -8.27 -0.31 -22.88
CA ILE A 522 -7.98 -1.70 -23.24
C ILE A 522 -6.59 -2.03 -22.75
N ASN A 523 -6.49 -3.05 -21.92
CA ASN A 523 -5.24 -3.56 -21.38
C ASN A 523 -5.02 -5.00 -21.81
N GLY A 524 -3.82 -5.34 -22.15
CA GLY A 524 -3.39 -6.69 -22.46
C GLY A 524 -2.03 -6.99 -21.87
N LYS A 525 -1.87 -8.17 -21.28
CA LYS A 525 -0.61 -8.64 -20.74
C LYS A 525 -0.38 -10.08 -21.18
N LEU A 526 0.80 -10.35 -21.72
CA LEU A 526 1.25 -11.66 -22.13
C LEU A 526 2.58 -11.97 -21.49
N ARG A 527 2.67 -13.07 -20.76
CA ARG A 527 3.91 -13.56 -20.15
C ARG A 527 4.29 -14.88 -20.79
N LEU A 528 5.46 -14.91 -21.40
CA LEU A 528 6.11 -16.11 -21.91
C LEU A 528 7.25 -16.51 -20.96
N SER A 529 7.35 -17.78 -20.63
CA SER A 529 8.35 -18.30 -19.70
C SER A 529 9.01 -19.54 -20.28
N VAL A 530 10.33 -19.57 -20.29
CA VAL A 530 11.12 -20.76 -20.66
C VAL A 530 12.06 -21.09 -19.50
N TYR A 531 12.31 -22.39 -19.30
CA TYR A 531 13.03 -22.88 -18.12
C TYR A 531 14.27 -23.69 -18.51
N PRO A 532 15.28 -23.05 -19.14
CA PRO A 532 16.56 -23.75 -19.43
C PRO A 532 17.36 -23.99 -18.15
N PHE A 533 17.05 -23.31 -17.05
CA PHE A 533 17.66 -23.43 -15.73
C PHE A 533 16.63 -22.98 -14.65
N ASP A 534 16.98 -23.19 -13.37
CA ASP A 534 16.16 -22.80 -12.24
C ASP A 534 15.91 -21.26 -12.24
N GLY A 535 14.66 -20.87 -12.00
CA GLY A 535 14.21 -19.49 -12.07
C GLY A 535 13.73 -19.07 -13.46
N GLY A 536 14.14 -19.78 -14.55
CA GLY A 536 13.67 -19.52 -15.91
C GLY A 536 14.04 -18.17 -16.51
N ILE A 537 13.54 -17.93 -17.71
CA ILE A 537 13.58 -16.65 -18.43
C ILE A 537 12.13 -16.25 -18.69
N HIS A 538 11.77 -15.05 -18.34
CA HIS A 538 10.39 -14.53 -18.47
C HIS A 538 10.41 -13.32 -19.39
N LEU A 539 9.61 -13.35 -20.45
CA LEU A 539 9.31 -12.19 -21.29
C LEU A 539 7.85 -11.80 -21.07
N THR A 540 7.63 -10.57 -20.59
CA THR A 540 6.28 -10.03 -20.36
C THR A 540 6.05 -8.86 -21.31
N GLY A 541 5.06 -8.99 -22.19
CA GLY A 541 4.54 -7.89 -23.01
C GLY A 541 3.31 -7.30 -22.36
N LYS A 542 3.22 -5.96 -22.31
CA LYS A 542 2.03 -5.23 -21.87
C LYS A 542 1.63 -4.26 -22.97
N VAL A 543 0.35 -4.20 -23.28
CA VAL A 543 -0.23 -3.26 -24.23
C VAL A 543 -1.36 -2.54 -23.52
N HIS A 544 -1.36 -1.23 -23.62
CA HIS A 544 -2.45 -0.39 -23.17
C HIS A 544 -2.85 0.55 -24.31
N THR A 545 -4.13 0.72 -24.53
CA THR A 545 -4.65 1.77 -25.42
C THR A 545 -5.94 2.32 -24.82
N GLY A 546 -6.03 3.64 -24.72
CA GLY A 546 -7.16 4.31 -24.13
C GLY A 546 -7.48 5.64 -24.83
N LEU A 547 -8.73 6.02 -24.72
CA LEU A 547 -9.26 7.32 -25.10
C LEU A 547 -9.93 7.92 -23.89
N GLN A 548 -9.50 9.10 -23.46
CA GLN A 548 -9.94 9.74 -22.23
C GLN A 548 -10.43 11.15 -22.47
N THR A 549 -11.57 11.48 -21.90
CA THR A 549 -12.09 12.85 -21.85
C THR A 549 -11.30 13.65 -20.82
N PRO A 550 -10.82 14.86 -21.16
CA PRO A 550 -10.14 15.75 -20.21
C PRO A 550 -10.99 16.01 -18.96
N HIS A 551 -10.32 16.13 -17.81
CA HIS A 551 -11.01 16.38 -16.54
C HIS A 551 -11.72 17.75 -16.56
N PRO A 552 -12.87 17.94 -15.87
CA PRO A 552 -13.57 19.23 -15.83
C PRO A 552 -12.70 20.43 -15.44
N PHE A 553 -11.72 20.26 -14.53
CA PHE A 553 -10.77 21.33 -14.17
C PHE A 553 -9.78 21.67 -15.30
N GLU A 554 -9.49 20.75 -16.21
CA GLU A 554 -8.65 21.00 -17.39
C GLU A 554 -9.43 21.76 -18.46
N GLN A 555 -10.74 21.54 -18.53
CA GLN A 555 -11.63 22.27 -19.43
C GLN A 555 -11.95 23.67 -18.89
N GLN A 556 -12.25 23.79 -17.60
CA GLN A 556 -12.63 25.06 -17.01
C GLN A 556 -12.13 25.20 -15.59
N LEU A 557 -11.42 26.30 -15.30
CA LEU A 557 -10.89 26.63 -13.99
C LEU A 557 -11.00 28.13 -13.70
N TYR A 558 -11.37 28.48 -12.47
CA TYR A 558 -11.35 29.84 -11.95
C TYR A 558 -10.63 29.87 -10.62
N MET A 559 -9.43 30.46 -10.60
CA MET A 559 -8.60 30.66 -9.42
C MET A 559 -8.02 32.07 -9.44
N ASN A 560 -7.40 32.49 -8.35
CA ASN A 560 -6.85 33.83 -8.26
C ASN A 560 -5.73 34.11 -9.26
N HIS A 561 -4.89 33.10 -9.53
CA HIS A 561 -3.73 33.26 -10.43
C HIS A 561 -3.92 32.58 -11.79
N HIS A 562 -4.87 31.69 -11.91
CA HIS A 562 -5.14 30.95 -13.13
C HIS A 562 -6.61 30.93 -13.48
N GLN A 563 -6.93 31.29 -14.72
CA GLN A 563 -8.26 31.15 -15.28
C GLN A 563 -8.18 30.63 -16.70
N TRP A 564 -8.98 29.63 -17.03
CA TRP A 564 -9.16 29.15 -18.39
C TRP A 564 -10.54 28.57 -18.63
N LYS A 565 -10.94 28.58 -19.89
CA LYS A 565 -12.10 27.89 -20.43
C LYS A 565 -11.73 27.36 -21.80
N ASN A 566 -11.55 26.05 -21.85
CA ASN A 566 -11.07 25.34 -23.03
C ASN A 566 -12.17 24.41 -23.56
N ASP A 567 -11.98 23.93 -24.77
CA ASP A 567 -12.77 22.88 -25.41
C ASP A 567 -11.79 21.85 -25.99
N PHE A 568 -11.10 21.16 -25.10
CA PHE A 568 -10.09 20.17 -25.47
C PHE A 568 -10.71 18.90 -26.00
N SER A 569 -10.11 18.39 -27.07
CA SER A 569 -10.41 17.06 -27.59
C SER A 569 -9.94 15.97 -26.65
N LYS A 570 -10.52 14.78 -26.81
CA LYS A 570 -10.12 13.58 -26.05
C LYS A 570 -8.65 13.24 -26.29
N VAL A 571 -7.97 12.82 -25.23
CA VAL A 571 -6.59 12.37 -25.24
C VAL A 571 -6.55 10.88 -25.57
N SER A 572 -5.80 10.50 -26.61
CA SER A 572 -5.54 9.08 -26.89
C SER A 572 -4.13 8.72 -26.45
N LYS A 573 -4.00 7.64 -25.67
CA LYS A 573 -2.73 7.14 -25.17
C LYS A 573 -2.62 5.65 -25.49
N SER A 574 -1.58 5.27 -26.24
CA SER A 574 -1.25 3.87 -26.51
C SER A 574 0.17 3.58 -26.02
N THR A 575 0.34 2.52 -25.25
CA THR A 575 1.65 2.09 -24.75
C THR A 575 1.91 0.62 -25.06
N LEU A 576 3.16 0.33 -25.38
CA LEU A 576 3.69 -1.02 -25.52
C LEU A 576 4.91 -1.14 -24.61
N GLU A 577 4.88 -2.07 -23.68
CA GLU A 577 6.02 -2.38 -22.82
C GLU A 577 6.41 -3.84 -23.01
N ALA A 578 7.71 -4.11 -23.07
CA ALA A 578 8.28 -5.45 -23.08
C ALA A 578 9.33 -5.56 -21.98
N GLU A 579 9.15 -6.51 -21.07
CA GLU A 579 9.99 -6.73 -19.90
C GLU A 579 10.58 -8.14 -19.95
N LEU A 580 11.90 -8.21 -19.99
CA LEU A 580 12.67 -9.44 -19.91
C LEU A 580 13.23 -9.60 -18.49
N SER A 581 12.87 -10.67 -17.79
CA SER A 581 13.37 -10.98 -16.46
C SER A 581 14.10 -12.32 -16.43
N ILE A 582 15.33 -12.32 -15.92
CA ILE A 582 16.17 -13.50 -15.73
C ILE A 582 16.60 -13.56 -14.26
N PRO A 583 15.78 -14.15 -13.37
CA PRO A 583 16.02 -14.15 -11.92
C PRO A 583 17.37 -14.73 -11.51
N LYS A 584 17.82 -15.81 -12.17
CA LYS A 584 19.13 -16.44 -11.90
C LYS A 584 20.30 -15.46 -12.09
N TRP A 585 20.17 -14.56 -13.05
CA TRP A 585 21.18 -13.55 -13.32
C TRP A 585 20.90 -12.21 -12.64
N ARG A 586 19.80 -12.11 -11.90
CA ARG A 586 19.31 -10.85 -11.32
C ARG A 586 19.32 -9.73 -12.36
N LEU A 587 18.75 -10.02 -13.50
CA LEU A 587 18.70 -9.14 -14.66
C LEU A 587 17.25 -8.89 -15.04
N ASP A 588 16.86 -7.62 -15.03
CA ASP A 588 15.58 -7.17 -15.56
C ASP A 588 15.87 -6.07 -16.59
N ALA A 589 15.35 -6.24 -17.79
CA ALA A 589 15.44 -5.25 -18.86
C ALA A 589 14.04 -4.95 -19.38
N ALA A 590 13.72 -3.69 -19.55
CA ALA A 590 12.43 -3.31 -20.11
C ALA A 590 12.59 -2.29 -21.23
N PHE A 591 11.79 -2.46 -22.27
CA PHE A 591 11.58 -1.53 -23.36
C PHE A 591 10.17 -0.97 -23.28
N GLY A 592 10.01 0.33 -23.44
CA GLY A 592 8.72 1.01 -23.49
C GLY A 592 8.61 1.90 -24.73
N TYR A 593 7.44 1.85 -25.36
CA TYR A 593 7.03 2.76 -26.42
C TYR A 593 5.65 3.33 -26.09
N ALA A 594 5.49 4.64 -26.16
CA ALA A 594 4.21 5.30 -25.96
C ALA A 594 3.93 6.26 -27.12
N LEU A 595 2.68 6.30 -27.54
CA LEU A 595 2.13 7.26 -28.50
C LEU A 595 0.97 7.99 -27.82
N VAL A 596 1.07 9.31 -27.71
CA VAL A 596 0.04 10.15 -27.12
C VAL A 596 -0.41 11.18 -28.16
N THR A 597 -1.71 11.21 -28.46
CA THR A 597 -2.33 12.18 -29.34
C THR A 597 -3.20 13.13 -28.54
N ASN A 598 -3.20 14.41 -28.91
CA ASN A 598 -3.90 15.47 -28.15
C ASN A 598 -3.41 15.58 -26.71
N MET A 599 -2.11 15.43 -26.50
CA MET A 599 -1.50 15.47 -25.17
C MET A 599 -1.77 16.79 -24.46
N LEU A 600 -2.26 16.71 -23.21
CA LEU A 600 -2.36 17.88 -22.35
C LEU A 600 -1.05 18.12 -21.62
N TYR A 601 -0.67 19.38 -21.49
CA TYR A 601 0.53 19.81 -20.77
C TYR A 601 0.33 21.23 -20.21
N TYR A 602 1.11 21.58 -19.20
CA TYR A 602 1.14 22.94 -18.65
C TYR A 602 2.34 23.69 -19.24
N ASP A 603 2.07 24.82 -19.87
CA ASP A 603 3.09 25.65 -20.52
C ASP A 603 4.00 26.37 -19.50
N THR A 604 4.86 27.26 -19.96
CA THR A 604 5.81 28.00 -19.08
C THR A 604 5.13 28.99 -18.14
N LEU A 605 3.87 29.30 -18.36
CA LEU A 605 3.03 30.15 -17.49
C LEU A 605 2.09 29.30 -16.60
N ALA A 606 2.33 27.98 -16.54
CA ALA A 606 1.46 27.02 -15.86
C ALA A 606 0.00 27.01 -16.34
N VAL A 607 -0.24 27.45 -17.58
CA VAL A 607 -1.54 27.38 -18.25
C VAL A 607 -1.63 26.06 -19.02
N ILE A 608 -2.76 25.37 -18.86
CA ILE A 608 -2.96 24.10 -19.56
C ILE A 608 -3.17 24.31 -21.07
N ARG A 609 -2.51 23.49 -21.86
CA ARG A 609 -2.55 23.48 -23.34
C ARG A 609 -2.75 22.06 -23.85
N GLN A 610 -3.25 21.95 -25.06
CA GLN A 610 -3.31 20.71 -25.81
C GLN A 610 -2.35 20.75 -27.00
N HIS A 611 -1.55 19.71 -27.18
CA HIS A 611 -0.59 19.60 -28.28
C HIS A 611 -1.23 18.88 -29.46
N ASP A 612 -1.22 19.50 -30.61
CA ASP A 612 -1.93 19.01 -31.82
C ASP A 612 -1.20 17.83 -32.51
N ALA A 613 0.13 17.75 -32.37
CA ALA A 613 0.90 16.67 -32.98
C ALA A 613 1.03 15.45 -32.07
N PRO A 614 1.11 14.24 -32.63
CA PRO A 614 1.36 13.04 -31.82
C PRO A 614 2.74 13.08 -31.14
N VAL A 615 2.77 12.79 -29.85
CA VAL A 615 4.00 12.70 -29.06
C VAL A 615 4.39 11.24 -28.87
N ASN A 616 5.61 10.89 -29.28
CA ASN A 616 6.17 9.55 -29.09
C ASN A 616 7.21 9.57 -27.97
N VAL A 617 7.16 8.56 -27.11
CA VAL A 617 8.17 8.32 -26.07
C VAL A 617 8.73 6.92 -26.23
N MET A 618 10.05 6.81 -26.24
CA MET A 618 10.76 5.54 -26.21
C MET A 618 11.63 5.46 -24.96
N SER A 619 11.64 4.32 -24.31
CA SER A 619 12.52 4.09 -23.16
C SER A 619 13.11 2.69 -23.15
N VAL A 620 14.33 2.59 -22.64
CA VAL A 620 15.00 1.33 -22.28
C VAL A 620 15.45 1.44 -20.85
N SER A 621 15.04 0.52 -20.01
CA SER A 621 15.52 0.43 -18.64
C SER A 621 16.21 -0.91 -18.40
N LEU A 622 17.29 -0.88 -17.63
CA LEU A 622 18.09 -2.04 -17.28
C LEU A 622 18.33 -2.03 -15.78
N HIS A 623 18.01 -3.13 -15.12
CA HIS A 623 18.36 -3.41 -13.74
C HIS A 623 19.25 -4.65 -13.69
N LYS A 624 20.43 -4.52 -13.13
CA LYS A 624 21.39 -5.61 -13.00
C LYS A 624 22.09 -5.56 -11.66
N ASP A 625 21.94 -6.62 -10.88
CA ASP A 625 22.71 -6.85 -9.67
C ASP A 625 23.86 -7.83 -9.96
N PHE A 626 25.09 -7.35 -9.79
CA PHE A 626 26.31 -8.16 -9.85
C PHE A 626 26.80 -8.45 -8.43
N THR A 627 27.14 -9.68 -8.15
CA THR A 627 27.75 -10.06 -6.89
C THR A 627 29.15 -10.60 -7.16
N LEU A 628 30.16 -9.95 -6.58
CA LEU A 628 31.54 -10.41 -6.60
C LEU A 628 31.99 -10.65 -5.15
N TRP A 629 32.00 -11.91 -4.73
CA TRP A 629 32.25 -12.32 -3.35
C TRP A 629 31.21 -11.67 -2.40
N ARG A 630 31.60 -10.66 -1.59
CA ARG A 630 30.72 -9.92 -0.68
C ARG A 630 30.34 -8.52 -1.19
N LEU A 631 30.84 -8.14 -2.36
CA LEU A 631 30.52 -6.88 -3.01
C LEU A 631 29.32 -7.06 -3.92
N HIS A 632 28.35 -6.19 -3.76
CA HIS A 632 27.15 -6.10 -4.55
C HIS A 632 27.16 -4.79 -5.34
N PHE A 633 26.82 -4.89 -6.62
CA PHE A 633 26.72 -3.77 -7.55
C PHE A 633 25.32 -3.80 -8.16
N ASP A 634 24.35 -3.21 -7.46
CA ASP A 634 22.97 -3.07 -7.92
C ASP A 634 22.89 -1.79 -8.78
N ASN A 635 22.69 -1.97 -10.08
CA ASN A 635 22.72 -0.90 -11.06
C ASN A 635 21.40 -0.80 -11.79
N ARG A 636 20.80 0.38 -11.81
CA ARG A 636 19.63 0.71 -12.58
C ARG A 636 19.98 1.82 -13.54
N VAL A 637 19.65 1.61 -14.81
CA VAL A 637 19.93 2.56 -15.91
C VAL A 637 18.63 2.77 -16.68
N LEU A 638 18.33 4.02 -16.99
CA LEU A 638 17.24 4.42 -17.85
C LEU A 638 17.80 5.23 -19.01
N LEU A 639 17.41 4.88 -20.22
CA LEU A 639 17.61 5.67 -21.43
C LEU A 639 16.24 5.97 -22.02
N GLN A 640 15.95 7.23 -22.36
CA GLN A 640 14.65 7.59 -22.91
C GLN A 640 14.73 8.80 -23.85
N LEU A 641 13.78 8.87 -24.77
CA LEU A 641 13.67 9.92 -25.77
C LEU A 641 12.19 10.32 -25.92
N SER A 642 11.94 11.61 -26.05
CA SER A 642 10.67 12.19 -26.46
C SER A 642 10.79 12.79 -27.86
N SER A 643 9.78 12.62 -28.71
CA SER A 643 9.73 13.28 -30.03
C SER A 643 9.42 14.77 -29.94
N ALA A 644 8.84 15.21 -28.83
CA ALA A 644 8.45 16.61 -28.59
C ALA A 644 9.02 17.09 -27.23
N PRO A 645 10.33 17.31 -27.13
CA PRO A 645 10.95 17.73 -25.87
C PRO A 645 10.50 19.13 -25.40
N GLU A 646 9.88 19.91 -26.26
CA GLU A 646 9.29 21.23 -25.97
C GLU A 646 8.01 21.14 -25.13
N VAL A 647 7.27 20.03 -25.22
CA VAL A 647 6.05 19.78 -24.42
C VAL A 647 6.23 18.67 -23.40
N LEU A 648 7.15 17.73 -23.64
CA LEU A 648 7.46 16.63 -22.75
C LEU A 648 8.98 16.48 -22.60
N PRO A 649 9.63 17.38 -21.86
CA PRO A 649 11.05 17.24 -21.57
C PRO A 649 11.31 16.03 -20.69
N LEU A 650 12.32 15.23 -21.03
CA LEU A 650 12.74 14.05 -20.29
C LEU A 650 14.28 14.02 -20.20
N PRO A 651 14.88 13.57 -19.08
CA PRO A 651 16.32 13.32 -19.05
C PRO A 651 16.61 12.14 -19.99
N LYS A 652 17.56 12.32 -20.93
CA LYS A 652 17.90 11.29 -21.92
C LYS A 652 18.47 10.02 -21.30
N ALA A 653 19.22 10.19 -20.20
CA ALA A 653 19.73 9.08 -19.40
C ALA A 653 19.65 9.41 -17.92
N ALA A 654 19.34 8.41 -17.11
CA ALA A 654 19.40 8.46 -15.66
C ALA A 654 19.89 7.13 -15.10
N VAL A 655 20.62 7.20 -13.98
CA VAL A 655 21.19 6.04 -13.31
C VAL A 655 20.96 6.09 -11.82
N ASN A 656 20.78 4.91 -11.21
CA ASN A 656 20.78 4.72 -9.77
C ASN A 656 21.70 3.53 -9.48
N LEU A 657 22.85 3.81 -8.88
CA LEU A 657 23.92 2.88 -8.60
C LEU A 657 24.00 2.65 -7.10
N ARG A 658 23.80 1.44 -6.66
CA ARG A 658 23.89 1.04 -5.26
C ARG A 658 24.96 -0.02 -5.12
N TRP A 659 26.10 0.37 -4.57
CA TRP A 659 27.25 -0.50 -4.38
C TRP A 659 27.52 -0.69 -2.90
N TYR A 660 27.54 -1.92 -2.44
CA TYR A 660 27.69 -2.20 -1.03
C TYR A 660 28.45 -3.51 -0.76
N PHE A 661 29.05 -3.54 0.40
CA PHE A 661 29.72 -4.70 0.97
C PHE A 661 28.77 -5.35 1.97
N ASP A 662 28.52 -6.62 1.83
CA ASP A 662 27.58 -7.42 2.63
C ASP A 662 28.36 -8.37 3.55
N LEU A 663 28.18 -8.23 4.86
CA LEU A 663 28.90 -8.93 5.91
C LEU A 663 27.92 -9.64 6.84
N ASP A 664 27.94 -10.97 6.85
CA ASP A 664 27.39 -11.77 7.94
C ASP A 664 28.35 -11.75 9.13
N VAL A 665 28.14 -10.78 10.06
CA VAL A 665 28.94 -10.66 11.28
C VAL A 665 28.67 -11.83 12.23
N VAL A 666 27.39 -12.18 12.38
CA VAL A 666 26.96 -13.36 13.11
C VAL A 666 25.94 -14.10 12.24
N LYS A 667 26.26 -15.30 11.84
CA LYS A 667 25.43 -16.13 10.96
C LYS A 667 23.99 -16.19 11.48
N ASP A 668 23.02 -15.92 10.59
CA ASP A 668 21.57 -15.93 10.84
C ASP A 668 21.07 -14.97 11.94
N VAL A 669 21.95 -14.11 12.49
CA VAL A 669 21.59 -13.18 13.57
C VAL A 669 21.88 -11.73 13.20
N MET A 670 23.05 -11.44 12.62
CA MET A 670 23.49 -10.08 12.34
C MET A 670 24.19 -9.99 10.99
N ASN A 671 23.58 -9.23 10.09
CA ASN A 671 24.13 -8.87 8.79
C ASN A 671 24.38 -7.35 8.74
N VAL A 672 25.51 -6.95 8.17
CA VAL A 672 25.90 -5.54 8.02
C VAL A 672 26.20 -5.23 6.57
N GLN A 673 25.57 -4.20 6.05
CA GLN A 673 25.81 -3.69 4.70
C GLN A 673 26.37 -2.27 4.81
N ILE A 674 27.52 -2.03 4.18
CA ILE A 674 28.12 -0.71 4.10
C ILE A 674 28.32 -0.37 2.63
N GLY A 675 27.87 0.80 2.21
CA GLY A 675 27.92 1.12 0.80
C GLY A 675 27.62 2.57 0.46
N VAL A 676 27.51 2.78 -0.84
CA VAL A 676 27.17 4.06 -1.45
C VAL A 676 25.98 3.90 -2.38
N ASN A 677 25.16 4.92 -2.43
CA ASN A 677 24.09 5.05 -3.40
C ASN A 677 24.30 6.34 -4.19
N ALA A 678 24.42 6.23 -5.50
CA ALA A 678 24.64 7.36 -6.40
C ALA A 678 23.53 7.45 -7.43
N VAL A 679 22.89 8.61 -7.52
CA VAL A 679 21.86 8.92 -8.50
C VAL A 679 22.31 10.06 -9.37
N ALA A 680 22.25 9.89 -10.68
CA ALA A 680 22.61 10.92 -11.63
C ALA A 680 21.72 10.88 -12.87
N ASN A 681 21.55 12.03 -13.51
CA ASN A 681 20.83 12.16 -14.76
C ASN A 681 21.50 13.17 -15.69
N THR A 682 21.28 13.02 -17.00
CA THR A 682 21.74 13.97 -18.00
C THR A 682 21.04 15.32 -17.86
N ARG A 683 21.68 16.39 -18.32
CA ARG A 683 21.08 17.73 -18.32
C ARG A 683 19.82 17.80 -19.16
N TRP A 684 18.77 18.35 -18.56
CA TRP A 684 17.47 18.54 -19.17
C TRP A 684 16.73 19.71 -18.53
N TYR A 685 15.69 20.20 -19.17
CA TYR A 685 14.80 21.18 -18.57
C TYR A 685 13.92 20.47 -17.52
N ALA A 686 14.36 20.47 -16.25
CA ALA A 686 13.58 19.94 -15.16
C ALA A 686 12.33 20.81 -14.96
N PRO A 687 11.16 20.23 -14.64
CA PRO A 687 9.91 20.98 -14.55
C PRO A 687 9.96 22.01 -13.41
N ALA A 688 9.22 23.10 -13.57
CA ALA A 688 8.83 23.99 -12.49
C ALA A 688 7.55 23.47 -11.82
N PHE A 689 7.15 24.07 -10.71
CA PHE A 689 5.94 23.68 -9.99
C PHE A 689 5.10 24.90 -9.65
N SER A 690 3.82 24.87 -9.97
CA SER A 690 2.84 25.89 -9.62
C SER A 690 2.02 25.41 -8.41
N PRO A 691 2.26 25.93 -7.21
CA PRO A 691 1.63 25.43 -5.98
C PRO A 691 0.13 25.72 -5.93
N ASP A 692 -0.35 26.77 -6.54
CA ASP A 692 -1.76 27.18 -6.58
C ASP A 692 -2.62 26.13 -7.33
N ILE A 693 -2.20 25.69 -8.53
CA ILE A 693 -2.88 24.61 -9.25
C ILE A 693 -2.41 23.22 -8.80
N GLY A 694 -1.23 23.11 -8.17
CA GLY A 694 -0.65 21.84 -7.69
C GLY A 694 -0.13 20.96 -8.82
N GLN A 695 0.51 21.57 -9.85
CA GLN A 695 0.98 20.86 -11.03
C GLN A 695 2.42 21.24 -11.40
N PHE A 696 3.13 20.25 -11.94
CA PHE A 696 4.40 20.51 -12.64
C PHE A 696 4.13 21.11 -13.99
N HIS A 697 4.92 22.11 -14.37
CA HIS A 697 4.79 22.81 -15.64
C HIS A 697 6.14 22.99 -16.33
N LEU A 698 6.12 23.37 -17.60
CA LEU A 698 7.32 23.58 -18.38
C LEU A 698 8.12 24.80 -17.90
N GLN A 699 9.41 24.74 -18.08
CA GLN A 699 10.32 25.87 -18.06
C GLN A 699 11.40 25.67 -19.12
N THR A 700 11.94 26.76 -19.67
CA THR A 700 12.95 26.76 -20.71
C THR A 700 14.20 27.56 -20.33
N SER A 701 14.26 28.05 -19.09
CA SER A 701 15.32 28.93 -18.62
C SER A 701 16.60 28.17 -18.30
N GLU A 702 16.51 27.08 -17.53
CA GLU A 702 17.68 26.38 -16.99
C GLU A 702 17.62 24.87 -17.15
N LYS A 703 18.77 24.27 -17.41
CA LYS A 703 18.92 22.79 -17.46
C LYS A 703 19.69 22.30 -16.25
N TYR A 704 19.17 21.29 -15.58
CA TYR A 704 19.78 20.63 -14.43
C TYR A 704 20.19 19.19 -14.75
N GLY A 705 21.23 18.71 -14.07
CA GLY A 705 21.76 17.36 -14.22
C GLY A 705 23.27 17.30 -14.36
N ASN A 706 23.83 16.14 -14.69
CA ASN A 706 25.25 15.80 -14.77
C ASN A 706 26.03 15.84 -13.44
N ILE A 707 25.34 16.02 -12.32
CA ILE A 707 25.94 15.97 -10.99
C ILE A 707 25.35 14.80 -10.23
N PRO A 708 26.19 13.87 -9.75
CA PRO A 708 25.72 12.75 -8.94
C PRO A 708 25.28 13.21 -7.55
N TYR A 709 24.14 12.74 -7.10
CA TYR A 709 23.70 12.79 -5.72
C TYR A 709 24.13 11.48 -5.05
N CYS A 710 25.05 11.55 -4.09
CA CYS A 710 25.68 10.39 -3.49
C CYS A 710 25.41 10.32 -1.99
N ASP A 711 24.87 9.21 -1.53
CA ASP A 711 24.70 8.88 -0.12
C ASP A 711 25.68 7.77 0.28
N ILE A 712 26.25 7.87 1.47
CA ILE A 712 27.01 6.80 2.12
C ILE A 712 26.11 6.20 3.20
N PHE A 713 25.97 4.89 3.23
CA PHE A 713 25.10 4.23 4.20
C PHE A 713 25.75 3.03 4.89
N ALA A 714 25.31 2.78 6.11
CA ALA A 714 25.53 1.54 6.85
C ALA A 714 24.15 1.00 7.27
N ASN A 715 23.88 -0.24 6.92
CA ASN A 715 22.66 -0.95 7.19
C ASN A 715 22.95 -2.15 8.07
N VAL A 716 22.31 -2.28 9.21
CA VAL A 716 22.49 -3.37 10.16
C VAL A 716 21.20 -4.10 10.33
N GLN A 717 21.14 -5.33 9.88
CA GLN A 717 20.03 -6.24 10.18
C GLN A 717 20.41 -7.06 11.40
N TRP A 718 19.67 -6.88 12.49
CA TRP A 718 19.80 -7.67 13.71
C TRP A 718 18.54 -8.46 13.95
N LYS A 719 18.61 -9.75 13.67
CA LYS A 719 17.44 -10.65 13.62
C LYS A 719 16.36 -10.08 12.67
N ARG A 720 15.27 -9.54 13.23
CA ARG A 720 14.17 -8.95 12.46
C ARG A 720 14.22 -7.43 12.36
N ALA A 721 15.02 -6.78 13.22
CA ALA A 721 15.18 -5.34 13.18
C ALA A 721 16.23 -4.95 12.13
N SER A 722 15.96 -3.93 11.36
CA SER A 722 16.89 -3.30 10.45
C SER A 722 17.11 -1.88 10.91
N ILE A 723 18.37 -1.51 11.12
CA ILE A 723 18.79 -0.18 11.55
C ILE A 723 19.69 0.39 10.47
N PHE A 724 19.48 1.62 10.05
CA PHE A 724 20.39 2.27 9.14
C PHE A 724 20.93 3.61 9.68
N LEU A 725 22.14 3.91 9.29
CA LEU A 725 22.76 5.22 9.40
C LEU A 725 23.17 5.64 8.00
N LYS A 726 22.81 6.86 7.59
CA LYS A 726 23.09 7.38 6.27
C LYS A 726 23.64 8.79 6.35
N TYR A 727 24.70 9.06 5.61
CA TYR A 727 25.20 10.40 5.32
C TYR A 727 24.74 10.78 3.92
N THR A 728 23.80 11.69 3.84
CA THR A 728 23.16 12.11 2.59
C THR A 728 24.05 13.10 1.85
N ASN A 729 24.03 13.06 0.51
CA ASN A 729 24.72 14.00 -0.38
C ASN A 729 26.17 14.26 0.00
N ALA A 730 26.97 13.19 0.14
CA ALA A 730 28.32 13.21 0.68
C ALA A 730 29.30 14.14 -0.07
N PHE A 731 29.01 14.46 -1.35
CA PHE A 731 29.83 15.33 -2.18
C PHE A 731 29.20 16.71 -2.42
N TYR A 732 28.26 17.14 -1.56
CA TYR A 732 27.55 18.40 -1.71
C TYR A 732 28.49 19.61 -1.87
N ASP A 733 29.58 19.66 -1.09
CA ASP A 733 30.54 20.76 -1.12
C ASP A 733 31.63 20.61 -2.20
N SER A 734 31.70 19.44 -2.88
CA SER A 734 32.77 19.14 -3.85
C SER A 734 32.44 19.54 -5.27
N TRP A 735 31.17 19.84 -5.58
CA TRP A 735 30.70 20.16 -6.92
C TRP A 735 30.16 21.59 -7.01
N ASP A 736 30.10 22.12 -8.24
CA ASP A 736 29.47 23.42 -8.48
C ASP A 736 27.97 23.39 -8.14
N ARG A 737 27.58 24.13 -7.11
CA ARG A 737 26.30 24.03 -6.38
C ARG A 737 25.02 24.38 -7.16
N PRO A 738 24.99 25.23 -8.22
CA PRO A 738 23.74 25.53 -8.92
C PRO A 738 23.10 24.34 -9.59
N GLN A 739 23.76 23.20 -9.60
CA GLN A 739 23.31 22.00 -10.29
C GLN A 739 22.59 21.00 -9.36
N TYR A 740 22.48 21.29 -8.07
CA TYR A 740 21.81 20.40 -7.11
C TYR A 740 20.28 20.55 -7.07
N PHE A 741 19.69 21.15 -8.07
CA PHE A 741 18.24 21.25 -8.16
C PHE A 741 17.62 19.92 -8.63
N SER A 742 16.47 19.57 -8.02
CA SER A 742 15.64 18.42 -8.41
C SER A 742 14.52 18.82 -9.37
N ALA A 743 13.98 20.02 -9.18
CA ALA A 743 13.03 20.73 -10.01
C ALA A 743 13.49 22.18 -10.13
N TYR A 744 12.88 22.98 -10.98
CA TYR A 744 13.28 24.36 -11.20
C TYR A 744 13.27 25.15 -9.88
N HIS A 745 14.44 25.64 -9.46
CA HIS A 745 14.72 26.36 -8.22
C HIS A 745 14.43 25.60 -6.90
N TYR A 746 14.12 24.28 -6.95
CA TYR A 746 13.97 23.45 -5.77
C TYR A 746 15.18 22.57 -5.53
N ILE A 747 15.80 22.73 -4.37
CA ILE A 747 17.08 22.12 -4.03
C ILE A 747 16.89 20.66 -3.58
N LYS A 748 17.79 19.77 -3.98
CA LYS A 748 17.95 18.45 -3.34
C LYS A 748 18.44 18.62 -1.90
N PRO A 749 18.15 17.68 -0.99
CA PRO A 749 18.66 17.74 0.37
C PRO A 749 20.18 17.92 0.41
N VAL A 750 20.63 18.76 1.33
CA VAL A 750 22.07 18.97 1.60
C VAL A 750 22.67 17.80 2.36
N SER A 751 23.98 17.84 2.57
CA SER A 751 24.67 16.87 3.40
C SER A 751 24.13 16.85 4.84
N GLY A 752 23.91 15.65 5.35
CA GLY A 752 23.36 15.47 6.69
C GLY A 752 23.31 14.00 7.11
N ILE A 753 23.18 13.77 8.40
CA ILE A 753 23.09 12.42 8.97
C ILE A 753 21.62 12.06 9.14
N LYS A 754 21.20 10.94 8.54
CA LYS A 754 19.89 10.32 8.76
C LYS A 754 20.07 8.98 9.47
N PHE A 755 19.10 8.70 10.33
CA PHE A 755 19.00 7.44 11.07
C PHE A 755 17.61 6.85 10.85
N GLY A 756 17.53 5.54 10.85
CA GLY A 756 16.24 4.88 10.84
C GLY A 756 16.28 3.48 11.40
N ILE A 757 15.12 3.04 11.84
CA ILE A 757 14.86 1.70 12.31
C ILE A 757 13.58 1.17 11.68
N HIS A 758 13.64 -0.08 11.20
CA HIS A 758 12.50 -0.84 10.73
C HIS A 758 12.41 -2.13 11.51
N TRP A 759 11.30 -2.36 12.20
CA TRP A 759 11.15 -3.50 13.10
C TRP A 759 9.79 -4.18 12.92
N PRO A 760 9.72 -5.29 12.19
CA PRO A 760 8.55 -6.14 12.11
C PRO A 760 8.47 -7.10 13.30
N PHE A 761 7.33 -7.09 13.99
CA PHE A 761 7.04 -7.96 15.13
C PHE A 761 6.05 -9.06 14.73
N TYR A 762 6.46 -10.31 14.75
CA TYR A 762 5.61 -11.47 14.53
C TYR A 762 6.24 -12.71 15.16
N THR A 763 5.41 -13.72 15.46
CA THR A 763 5.90 -15.02 15.92
C THR A 763 5.82 -16.01 14.76
N TRP A 764 6.87 -16.77 14.58
CA TRP A 764 6.91 -17.90 13.62
C TRP A 764 6.06 -19.04 14.10
#